data_b8a59529c230852215b6b6e0107b6d7b
#
_entry.id   b8a59529c230852215b6b6e0107b6d7b
#
_cell.length_a   1.000
_cell.length_b   1.000
_cell.length_c   1.000
_cell.angle_alpha   90.00
_cell.angle_beta   90.00
_cell.angle_gamma   90.00
#
_symmetry.space_group_name_H-M   'P 1'
#
loop_
_entity.id
_entity.type
_entity.pdbx_description
1 polymer ?
#
loop_
_entity_poly.entity_id
_entity_poly.type
_entity_poly.pdbx_seq_one_letter_code
_entity_poly.pdbx_strand_id
1 'polypeptide(L)'
;MRKVLVELLCTVALGAFANPADDLLNRIDKGAAAKFKTVLVKSDKDFFEIDQAQKGNGTSAASKSAASKSGAGKNNPIIIRGNSWVNIAVGINWYLKHHAGIHISWNNMNVKLPAVLPAVKQKERHETDLKLRYNFNYCTFSYTMAFWDWNRWQKEIDWMALHGINMPLAAVGTECVWHNMLQKLGYSEEEVGKFIAGPAFLAWWEMNNLEGWGGPLPLGWYKQQETLQKKILARMKEMGMKPVLPGYCGMVPHDAKQKLGLNVTDAGRWNSYQRPANLSPTDNRFAEIADLYYKELTRLYGKSDYYSMDPFHESGNDAAVDYGKAGEALMSAMKRANPHAIWVVQGWNENPRPQMIANLKVGDLLVLDLFSESRQNFEDFCTEDNTSGTGKKNFSTSKKEGIYGKHQWLFCLLENFGGNVGLHGRMDQLLNNFYLATGKKDTPKQENSSLLTLHSSLKGWGFTMEGSENNPVMFELMSELPWRAEKITKEDWIREYCYARYGVHNATIEKAWTLLAQSIYNCPKGNIQQGTHESIFCARPSLNSYQVSTWSLMSNYYDPEDTRQAAILLTSVAEKYRGNNNFEYDLVDICRQALADQGRKQYLKTMADFKAFSRQDFKKDSDRFLKMILLQDKLLGTRQEFRLGHWIEEARNLGKTAEEKDLYEWNARVQITTWGNRICADNGGLHDYGHKEWQGLLKDFYYLRWSTFMKSLASQLSLQDTPRIDWYGLEEPWTLQKNPYSSKAEGSPIDVAKEVIDCI
;
A
#
# COMPACT_ATOMS: atom_id res chain seq x y z
N MET A 1 22.53 19.06 69.87
CA MET A 1 23.17 18.60 68.63
C MET A 1 22.45 17.36 68.14
N ARG A 2 21.34 17.49 67.46
CA ARG A 2 20.61 16.39 66.83
C ARG A 2 20.40 16.80 65.35
N LYS A 3 21.04 16.02 64.44
CA LYS A 3 20.78 16.10 63.01
C LYS A 3 19.40 15.50 62.74
N VAL A 4 18.49 16.31 62.23
CA VAL A 4 17.22 15.88 61.69
C VAL A 4 17.46 15.63 60.18
N LEU A 5 17.42 14.40 59.78
CA LEU A 5 17.44 13.94 58.37
C LEU A 5 16.00 14.11 57.89
N VAL A 6 15.77 15.02 56.98
CA VAL A 6 14.49 15.13 56.25
C VAL A 6 14.62 14.28 54.99
N GLU A 7 14.03 13.08 55.01
CA GLU A 7 13.78 12.30 53.80
C GLU A 7 12.67 12.95 52.99
N LEU A 8 13.05 13.57 51.87
CA LEU A 8 12.10 14.08 50.91
C LEU A 8 11.65 12.87 50.07
N LEU A 9 10.51 12.28 50.40
CA LEU A 9 9.81 11.34 49.55
C LEU A 9 9.35 12.11 48.27
N CYS A 10 10.14 12.04 47.21
CA CYS A 10 9.64 12.35 45.87
C CYS A 10 8.68 11.22 45.45
N THR A 11 7.41 11.39 45.75
CA THR A 11 6.35 10.68 45.04
C THR A 11 6.33 11.22 43.62
N VAL A 12 7.10 10.55 42.75
CA VAL A 12 6.87 10.66 41.31
C VAL A 12 5.46 10.09 41.08
N ALA A 13 4.50 10.96 40.88
CA ALA A 13 3.23 10.59 40.30
C ALA A 13 3.55 9.98 38.93
N LEU A 14 3.59 8.66 38.86
CA LEU A 14 3.46 7.91 37.60
C LEU A 14 2.09 8.31 37.04
N GLY A 15 2.06 9.38 36.25
CA GLY A 15 0.96 9.61 35.35
C GLY A 15 0.74 8.30 34.61
N ALA A 16 -0.46 7.75 34.75
CA ALA A 16 -0.83 6.57 33.99
C ALA A 16 -0.67 6.92 32.51
N PHE A 17 0.48 6.54 31.92
CA PHE A 17 0.62 6.59 30.48
C PHE A 17 -0.51 5.74 29.92
N ALA A 18 -1.37 6.35 29.10
CA ALA A 18 -2.43 5.65 28.42
C ALA A 18 -1.83 4.41 27.74
N ASN A 19 -2.45 3.26 27.95
CA ASN A 19 -2.01 2.00 27.33
C ASN A 19 -2.37 2.06 25.82
N PRO A 20 -1.39 2.12 24.90
CA PRO A 20 -1.68 2.32 23.48
C PRO A 20 -2.55 1.22 22.87
N ALA A 21 -2.48 -0.01 23.41
CA ALA A 21 -3.33 -1.11 22.96
C ALA A 21 -4.78 -0.97 23.48
N ASP A 22 -4.99 -0.43 24.67
CA ASP A 22 -6.33 -0.14 25.19
C ASP A 22 -6.99 0.98 24.39
N ASP A 23 -6.25 2.00 24.02
CA ASP A 23 -6.72 3.08 23.14
C ASP A 23 -7.08 2.55 21.74
N LEU A 24 -6.28 1.65 21.17
CA LEU A 24 -6.57 0.97 19.91
C LEU A 24 -7.87 0.15 20.03
N LEU A 25 -8.01 -0.67 21.07
CA LEU A 25 -9.22 -1.46 21.32
C LEU A 25 -10.47 -0.57 21.43
N ASN A 26 -10.39 0.57 22.13
CA ASN A 26 -11.50 1.51 22.28
C ASN A 26 -11.86 2.25 20.98
N ARG A 27 -10.95 2.34 20.00
CA ARG A 27 -11.25 2.83 18.66
C ARG A 27 -11.90 1.76 17.78
N ILE A 28 -11.59 0.48 17.99
CA ILE A 28 -12.27 -0.64 17.33
C ILE A 28 -13.74 -0.72 17.78
N ASP A 29 -13.97 -0.76 19.11
CA ASP A 29 -15.31 -0.70 19.72
C ASP A 29 -15.23 0.00 21.07
N LYS A 30 -16.05 1.02 21.29
CA LYS A 30 -16.05 1.80 22.53
C LYS A 30 -16.24 0.89 23.74
N GLY A 31 -15.26 0.89 24.65
CA GLY A 31 -15.27 0.05 25.86
C GLY A 31 -14.68 -1.36 25.65
N ALA A 32 -14.14 -1.67 24.48
CA ALA A 32 -13.54 -2.98 24.21
C ALA A 32 -12.33 -3.27 25.11
N ALA A 33 -11.54 -2.26 25.48
CA ALA A 33 -10.40 -2.43 26.38
C ALA A 33 -10.76 -3.16 27.69
N ALA A 34 -11.97 -2.97 28.23
CA ALA A 34 -12.41 -3.66 29.43
C ALA A 34 -12.57 -5.19 29.29
N LYS A 35 -12.58 -5.70 28.05
CA LYS A 35 -12.69 -7.14 27.74
C LYS A 35 -11.34 -7.82 27.64
N PHE A 36 -10.24 -7.06 27.61
CA PHE A 36 -8.87 -7.54 27.43
C PHE A 36 -8.00 -7.11 28.62
N LYS A 37 -6.92 -7.87 28.82
CA LYS A 37 -5.81 -7.50 29.70
C LYS A 37 -4.51 -7.61 28.89
N THR A 38 -3.93 -6.49 28.55
CA THR A 38 -2.70 -6.41 27.75
C THR A 38 -1.48 -6.33 28.67
N VAL A 39 -0.40 -7.07 28.36
CA VAL A 39 0.77 -7.17 29.23
C VAL A 39 2.07 -7.18 28.39
N LEU A 40 2.94 -6.20 28.61
CA LEU A 40 4.29 -6.22 28.05
C LEU A 40 5.20 -7.20 28.81
N VAL A 41 5.89 -8.06 28.09
CA VAL A 41 6.82 -9.06 28.65
C VAL A 41 8.12 -9.03 27.86
N LYS A 42 9.27 -8.88 28.50
CA LYS A 42 10.59 -8.90 27.83
C LYS A 42 10.85 -10.25 27.18
N SER A 43 11.33 -10.24 25.96
CA SER A 43 11.75 -11.42 25.19
C SER A 43 12.74 -11.01 24.10
N ASP A 44 13.68 -11.89 23.78
CA ASP A 44 14.62 -11.72 22.67
C ASP A 44 13.98 -11.99 21.29
N LYS A 45 12.93 -12.84 21.27
CA LYS A 45 12.12 -13.09 20.09
C LYS A 45 10.87 -12.22 20.12
N ASP A 46 10.45 -11.76 18.96
CA ASP A 46 9.14 -11.16 18.82
C ASP A 46 8.07 -12.22 19.01
N PHE A 47 7.08 -11.93 19.87
CA PHE A 47 6.02 -12.86 20.17
C PHE A 47 4.74 -12.16 20.58
N PHE A 48 3.64 -12.87 20.43
CA PHE A 48 2.42 -12.65 21.20
C PHE A 48 1.92 -13.97 21.82
N GLU A 49 1.16 -13.83 22.88
CA GLU A 49 0.58 -14.96 23.61
C GLU A 49 -0.86 -14.60 23.99
N ILE A 50 -1.77 -15.54 23.75
CA ILE A 50 -3.20 -15.43 24.05
C ILE A 50 -3.57 -16.42 25.14
N ASP A 51 -4.26 -15.94 26.18
CA ASP A 51 -4.61 -16.73 27.34
C ASP A 51 -5.92 -16.21 27.95
N GLN A 52 -6.51 -16.96 28.84
CA GLN A 52 -7.62 -16.52 29.66
C GLN A 52 -7.50 -17.06 31.07
N ALA A 53 -7.67 -16.22 32.09
CA ALA A 53 -7.64 -16.68 33.46
C ALA A 53 -8.72 -17.75 33.69
N GLN A 54 -8.30 -18.97 34.04
CA GLN A 54 -9.23 -20.02 34.43
C GLN A 54 -9.97 -19.61 35.72
N LYS A 55 -11.26 -19.90 35.82
CA LYS A 55 -11.94 -19.83 37.11
C LYS A 55 -11.29 -20.86 38.03
N GLY A 56 -10.51 -20.39 39.00
CA GLY A 56 -9.82 -21.31 39.92
C GLY A 56 -10.80 -22.24 40.58
N ASN A 57 -10.59 -23.54 40.43
CA ASN A 57 -11.07 -24.56 41.36
C ASN A 57 -10.28 -24.36 42.66
N GLY A 58 -10.58 -23.29 43.40
CA GLY A 58 -9.97 -22.98 44.67
C GLY A 58 -10.55 -23.81 45.78
N THR A 59 -9.98 -24.99 46.05
CA THR A 59 -10.03 -25.60 47.36
C THR A 59 -8.92 -24.97 48.21
N SER A 60 -9.17 -23.79 48.78
CA SER A 60 -8.51 -23.36 50.01
C SER A 60 -9.50 -22.49 50.80
N ALA A 61 -9.93 -23.08 51.89
CA ALA A 61 -10.75 -22.42 52.92
C ALA A 61 -9.85 -21.43 53.69
N ALA A 62 -9.93 -20.13 53.36
CA ALA A 62 -9.66 -19.01 54.28
C ALA A 62 -9.76 -17.67 53.53
N SER A 63 -10.91 -17.09 53.55
CA SER A 63 -11.24 -15.66 53.75
C SER A 63 -12.64 -15.34 53.19
N LYS A 64 -13.64 -15.60 54.03
CA LYS A 64 -14.98 -15.00 53.86
C LYS A 64 -14.88 -13.57 54.34
N SER A 65 -14.82 -12.60 53.42
CA SER A 65 -15.30 -11.25 53.74
C SER A 65 -15.83 -10.58 52.49
N ALA A 66 -17.09 -10.17 52.53
CA ALA A 66 -17.79 -9.22 51.69
C ALA A 66 -17.88 -9.53 50.17
N ALA A 67 -18.73 -10.49 49.82
CA ALA A 67 -19.29 -10.56 48.47
C ALA A 67 -20.40 -9.51 48.31
N SER A 68 -20.11 -8.41 47.64
CA SER A 68 -21.13 -7.53 47.10
C SER A 68 -21.85 -8.25 45.95
N LYS A 69 -23.16 -8.43 46.08
CA LYS A 69 -24.05 -8.91 45.02
C LYS A 69 -24.07 -7.88 43.89
N SER A 70 -23.35 -8.14 42.81
CA SER A 70 -23.59 -7.50 41.52
C SER A 70 -23.70 -8.58 40.44
N GLY A 71 -24.85 -8.58 39.76
CA GLY A 71 -25.36 -9.65 38.94
C GLY A 71 -24.59 -9.99 37.68
N ALA A 72 -24.96 -11.14 37.14
CA ALA A 72 -24.75 -11.67 35.78
C ALA A 72 -23.34 -11.62 35.15
N GLY A 73 -22.65 -12.79 35.16
CA GLY A 73 -21.76 -13.21 34.06
C GLY A 73 -20.61 -12.29 33.66
N LYS A 74 -19.75 -11.81 34.58
CA LYS A 74 -18.47 -11.23 34.16
C LYS A 74 -17.55 -12.37 33.72
N ASN A 75 -17.38 -12.55 32.40
CA ASN A 75 -16.30 -13.38 31.88
C ASN A 75 -14.93 -12.77 32.24
N ASN A 76 -13.97 -13.63 32.55
CA ASN A 76 -12.61 -13.19 32.75
C ASN A 76 -12.08 -12.54 31.47
N PRO A 77 -11.31 -11.46 31.55
CA PRO A 77 -10.76 -10.80 30.35
C PRO A 77 -9.84 -11.74 29.59
N ILE A 78 -9.78 -11.57 28.26
CA ILE A 78 -8.78 -12.21 27.42
C ILE A 78 -7.43 -11.56 27.71
N ILE A 79 -6.41 -12.37 27.96
CA ILE A 79 -5.07 -11.90 28.30
C ILE A 79 -4.21 -11.97 27.06
N ILE A 80 -3.69 -10.83 26.61
CA ILE A 80 -2.76 -10.74 25.49
C ILE A 80 -1.40 -10.28 26.03
N ARG A 81 -0.36 -11.09 25.83
CA ARG A 81 1.03 -10.76 26.18
C ARG A 81 1.85 -10.58 24.91
N GLY A 82 2.82 -9.68 24.93
CA GLY A 82 3.78 -9.49 23.83
C GLY A 82 4.98 -8.68 24.31
N ASN A 83 6.05 -8.66 23.53
CA ASN A 83 7.26 -7.89 23.87
C ASN A 83 7.25 -6.46 23.28
N SER A 84 6.22 -6.08 22.56
CA SER A 84 5.96 -4.73 22.07
C SER A 84 4.45 -4.46 21.97
N TRP A 85 4.04 -3.18 21.89
CA TRP A 85 2.63 -2.83 21.68
C TRP A 85 2.10 -3.30 20.32
N VAL A 86 2.95 -3.29 19.28
CA VAL A 86 2.60 -3.84 17.96
C VAL A 86 2.34 -5.35 18.09
N ASN A 87 3.19 -6.11 18.77
CA ASN A 87 3.00 -7.56 18.91
C ASN A 87 1.75 -7.89 19.77
N ILE A 88 1.42 -7.05 20.76
CA ILE A 88 0.16 -7.14 21.47
C ILE A 88 -1.03 -6.88 20.55
N ALA A 89 -0.94 -5.88 19.65
CA ALA A 89 -1.99 -5.60 18.66
C ALA A 89 -2.17 -6.77 17.68
N VAL A 90 -1.08 -7.41 17.24
CA VAL A 90 -1.17 -8.66 16.45
C VAL A 90 -1.91 -9.75 17.21
N GLY A 91 -1.60 -9.95 18.50
CA GLY A 91 -2.29 -10.92 19.34
C GLY A 91 -3.79 -10.62 19.52
N ILE A 92 -4.17 -9.33 19.62
CA ILE A 92 -5.56 -8.90 19.59
C ILE A 92 -6.23 -9.27 18.27
N ASN A 93 -5.61 -8.92 17.14
CA ASN A 93 -6.14 -9.24 15.80
C ASN A 93 -6.27 -10.74 15.59
N TRP A 94 -5.23 -11.52 15.99
CA TRP A 94 -5.25 -12.97 15.92
C TRP A 94 -6.41 -13.57 16.72
N TYR A 95 -6.62 -13.12 17.97
CA TYR A 95 -7.76 -13.55 18.79
C TYR A 95 -9.08 -13.21 18.11
N LEU A 96 -9.24 -11.98 17.62
CA LEU A 96 -10.47 -11.57 16.95
C LEU A 96 -10.78 -12.44 15.73
N LYS A 97 -9.78 -12.75 14.89
CA LYS A 97 -9.93 -13.58 13.70
C LYS A 97 -10.21 -15.04 14.04
N HIS A 98 -9.32 -15.68 14.78
CA HIS A 98 -9.32 -17.14 14.92
C HIS A 98 -10.21 -17.66 16.04
N HIS A 99 -10.52 -16.85 17.04
CA HIS A 99 -11.44 -17.25 18.12
C HIS A 99 -12.81 -16.61 18.02
N ALA A 100 -12.88 -15.35 17.58
CA ALA A 100 -14.15 -14.62 17.58
C ALA A 100 -14.81 -14.52 16.18
N GLY A 101 -14.13 -14.90 15.11
CA GLY A 101 -14.63 -14.77 13.74
C GLY A 101 -14.89 -13.30 13.37
N ILE A 102 -14.01 -12.41 13.81
CA ILE A 102 -14.11 -10.95 13.57
C ILE A 102 -12.85 -10.48 12.86
N HIS A 103 -13.00 -10.00 11.63
CA HIS A 103 -11.93 -9.54 10.78
C HIS A 103 -11.91 -8.02 10.70
N ILE A 104 -10.78 -7.42 11.15
CA ILE A 104 -10.49 -6.00 10.99
C ILE A 104 -9.78 -5.81 9.64
N SER A 105 -10.35 -4.96 8.79
CA SER A 105 -9.83 -4.67 7.44
C SER A 105 -10.04 -3.19 7.15
N TRP A 106 -9.39 -2.64 6.10
CA TRP A 106 -9.54 -1.23 5.72
C TRP A 106 -11.02 -0.80 5.59
N ASN A 107 -11.86 -1.66 5.00
CA ASN A 107 -13.30 -1.43 4.88
C ASN A 107 -14.07 -1.64 6.21
N ASN A 108 -13.45 -2.20 7.23
CA ASN A 108 -14.13 -2.61 8.47
C ASN A 108 -13.25 -2.42 9.72
N MET A 109 -12.81 -1.19 9.97
CA MET A 109 -11.96 -0.85 11.13
C MET A 109 -12.75 -0.72 12.44
N ASN A 110 -14.03 -0.40 12.37
CA ASN A 110 -14.91 -0.22 13.51
C ASN A 110 -15.93 -1.37 13.56
N VAL A 111 -15.70 -2.32 14.45
CA VAL A 111 -16.55 -3.51 14.59
C VAL A 111 -17.21 -3.55 15.96
N LYS A 112 -18.43 -4.06 16.02
CA LYS A 112 -19.13 -4.28 17.29
C LYS A 112 -18.72 -5.63 17.87
N LEU A 113 -18.02 -5.61 19.01
CA LEU A 113 -17.65 -6.84 19.70
C LEU A 113 -18.84 -7.45 20.47
N PRO A 114 -18.97 -8.79 20.51
CA PRO A 114 -19.98 -9.46 21.30
C PRO A 114 -19.89 -9.04 22.77
N ALA A 115 -21.04 -9.04 23.46
CA ALA A 115 -21.07 -8.75 24.90
C ALA A 115 -20.13 -9.69 25.66
N VAL A 116 -20.15 -10.96 25.29
CA VAL A 116 -19.29 -12.03 25.84
C VAL A 116 -18.38 -12.51 24.70
N LEU A 117 -17.07 -12.36 24.88
CA LEU A 117 -16.08 -12.87 23.94
C LEU A 117 -15.94 -14.40 24.05
N PRO A 118 -15.69 -15.11 22.95
CA PRO A 118 -15.38 -16.54 22.97
C PRO A 118 -14.23 -16.89 23.91
N ALA A 119 -14.37 -17.97 24.64
CA ALA A 119 -13.34 -18.40 25.59
C ALA A 119 -12.11 -18.96 24.90
N VAL A 120 -10.93 -18.64 25.44
CA VAL A 120 -9.66 -19.27 25.04
C VAL A 120 -9.55 -20.60 25.78
N LYS A 121 -9.66 -21.69 25.03
CA LYS A 121 -9.65 -23.05 25.59
C LYS A 121 -8.28 -23.48 26.06
N GLN A 122 -7.26 -23.08 25.34
CA GLN A 122 -5.86 -23.40 25.59
C GLN A 122 -5.01 -22.17 25.30
N LYS A 123 -4.04 -21.91 26.18
CA LYS A 123 -3.02 -20.88 25.98
C LYS A 123 -2.26 -21.18 24.70
N GLU A 124 -2.07 -20.16 23.87
CA GLU A 124 -1.28 -20.24 22.65
C GLU A 124 -0.22 -19.15 22.59
N ARG A 125 0.90 -19.44 21.91
CA ARG A 125 2.02 -18.53 21.73
C ARG A 125 2.54 -18.62 20.32
N HIS A 126 2.71 -17.46 19.69
CA HIS A 126 3.26 -17.30 18.36
C HIS A 126 4.52 -16.45 18.41
N GLU A 127 5.56 -16.89 17.72
CA GLU A 127 6.89 -16.26 17.72
C GLU A 127 7.38 -16.03 16.30
N THR A 128 8.20 -15.00 16.12
CA THR A 128 8.91 -14.76 14.87
C THR A 128 10.31 -14.20 15.10
N ASP A 129 11.25 -14.60 14.25
CA ASP A 129 12.59 -14.03 14.17
C ASP A 129 12.66 -12.85 13.16
N LEU A 130 11.58 -12.61 12.39
CA LEU A 130 11.45 -11.52 11.43
C LEU A 130 11.05 -10.23 12.13
N LYS A 131 12.06 -9.54 12.71
CA LYS A 131 11.88 -8.42 13.64
C LYS A 131 11.52 -7.09 12.97
N LEU A 132 11.84 -6.91 11.69
CA LEU A 132 11.59 -5.68 10.95
C LEU A 132 10.39 -5.89 9.99
N ARG A 133 9.37 -5.05 10.12
CA ARG A 133 8.14 -5.19 9.38
C ARG A 133 7.74 -3.84 8.78
N TYR A 134 8.07 -3.71 7.49
CA TYR A 134 8.00 -2.46 6.75
C TYR A 134 6.62 -2.22 6.13
N ASN A 135 6.27 -0.96 5.89
CA ASN A 135 5.08 -0.60 5.11
C ASN A 135 5.31 0.65 4.27
N PHE A 136 4.70 0.64 3.10
CA PHE A 136 4.56 1.68 2.09
C PHE A 136 5.67 1.74 1.05
N ASN A 137 5.24 2.10 -0.16
CA ASN A 137 6.06 2.64 -1.24
C ASN A 137 5.94 4.18 -1.22
N TYR A 138 6.85 4.91 -1.85
CA TYR A 138 6.66 6.35 -2.05
C TYR A 138 5.36 6.64 -2.81
N CYS A 139 5.05 5.87 -3.86
CA CYS A 139 3.84 6.04 -4.66
C CYS A 139 2.55 5.90 -3.85
N THR A 140 2.54 5.13 -2.76
CA THR A 140 1.37 4.98 -1.89
C THR A 140 0.91 6.32 -1.33
N PHE A 141 1.87 7.22 -0.99
CA PHE A 141 1.58 8.56 -0.47
C PHE A 141 0.86 9.44 -1.48
N SER A 142 1.00 9.16 -2.77
CA SER A 142 0.32 9.89 -3.84
C SER A 142 -0.94 9.19 -4.32
N TYR A 143 -0.91 7.85 -4.59
CA TYR A 143 -2.06 7.14 -5.16
C TYR A 143 -3.18 6.83 -4.16
N THR A 144 -2.90 6.83 -2.85
CA THR A 144 -3.91 6.58 -1.82
C THR A 144 -3.97 7.68 -0.78
N MET A 145 -2.82 8.21 -0.35
CA MET A 145 -2.71 9.00 0.89
C MET A 145 -2.57 10.50 0.66
N ALA A 146 -2.59 10.98 -0.59
CA ALA A 146 -2.29 12.38 -0.94
C ALA A 146 -3.13 13.41 -0.16
N PHE A 147 -4.35 13.04 0.22
CA PHE A 147 -5.30 13.94 0.86
C PHE A 147 -5.79 13.45 2.23
N TRP A 148 -5.09 12.49 2.85
CA TRP A 148 -5.48 11.96 4.15
C TRP A 148 -5.32 12.98 5.26
N ASP A 149 -6.36 13.13 6.07
CA ASP A 149 -6.33 13.87 7.33
C ASP A 149 -5.79 13.01 8.50
N TRP A 150 -5.71 13.61 9.67
CA TRP A 150 -5.29 12.90 10.88
C TRP A 150 -6.18 11.70 11.23
N ASN A 151 -7.49 11.79 11.02
CA ASN A 151 -8.41 10.72 11.39
C ASN A 151 -8.18 9.47 10.52
N ARG A 152 -7.89 9.70 9.22
CA ARG A 152 -7.56 8.59 8.31
C ARG A 152 -6.18 8.00 8.64
N TRP A 153 -5.18 8.83 8.90
CA TRP A 153 -3.86 8.37 9.33
C TRP A 153 -3.90 7.59 10.64
N GLN A 154 -4.71 7.99 11.62
CA GLN A 154 -4.85 7.26 12.88
C GLN A 154 -5.40 5.85 12.65
N LYS A 155 -6.41 5.70 11.77
CA LYS A 155 -6.94 4.38 11.38
C LYS A 155 -5.88 3.51 10.71
N GLU A 156 -5.07 4.09 9.84
CA GLU A 156 -3.99 3.36 9.16
C GLU A 156 -2.91 2.89 10.14
N ILE A 157 -2.50 3.73 11.08
CA ILE A 157 -1.53 3.34 12.10
C ILE A 157 -2.10 2.20 12.98
N ASP A 158 -3.39 2.22 13.30
CA ASP A 158 -4.05 1.14 14.02
C ASP A 158 -4.12 -0.14 13.18
N TRP A 159 -4.43 -0.03 11.87
CA TRP A 159 -4.38 -1.17 10.94
C TRP A 159 -2.98 -1.76 10.86
N MET A 160 -1.96 -0.93 10.68
CA MET A 160 -0.56 -1.35 10.67
C MET A 160 -0.17 -2.11 11.94
N ALA A 161 -0.55 -1.61 13.12
CA ALA A 161 -0.27 -2.27 14.39
C ALA A 161 -0.93 -3.65 14.49
N LEU A 162 -2.21 -3.77 14.07
CA LEU A 162 -2.97 -5.03 14.06
C LEU A 162 -2.37 -6.06 13.09
N HIS A 163 -1.73 -5.61 12.01
CA HIS A 163 -1.07 -6.45 11.01
C HIS A 163 0.43 -6.61 11.24
N GLY A 164 0.95 -6.13 12.38
CA GLY A 164 2.31 -6.38 12.82
C GLY A 164 3.37 -5.42 12.28
N ILE A 165 3.01 -4.40 11.55
CA ILE A 165 3.94 -3.40 11.00
C ILE A 165 4.56 -2.59 12.13
N ASN A 166 5.90 -2.49 12.13
CA ASN A 166 6.65 -1.74 13.14
C ASN A 166 7.71 -0.80 12.57
N MET A 167 7.84 -0.73 11.22
CA MET A 167 8.83 0.10 10.54
C MET A 167 8.23 0.76 9.27
N PRO A 168 7.20 1.62 9.40
CA PRO A 168 6.58 2.25 8.24
C PRO A 168 7.41 3.41 7.67
N LEU A 169 7.36 3.61 6.35
CA LEU A 169 7.82 4.85 5.71
C LEU A 169 6.93 6.01 6.19
N ALA A 170 7.53 7.13 6.51
CA ALA A 170 6.85 8.32 7.06
C ALA A 170 7.25 9.56 6.26
N ALA A 171 6.80 9.62 4.99
CA ALA A 171 7.18 10.67 4.03
C ALA A 171 6.30 11.93 4.07
N VAL A 172 5.18 11.93 4.80
CA VAL A 172 4.32 13.12 4.95
C VAL A 172 5.15 14.31 5.44
N GLY A 173 5.01 15.47 4.80
CA GLY A 173 5.70 16.70 5.22
C GLY A 173 7.19 16.75 4.88
N THR A 174 7.72 15.84 4.05
CA THR A 174 9.10 15.93 3.56
C THR A 174 9.33 17.20 2.77
N GLU A 175 8.32 17.65 2.01
CA GLU A 175 8.35 18.93 1.29
C GLU A 175 8.54 20.15 2.21
N CYS A 176 8.15 20.06 3.49
CA CYS A 176 8.43 21.12 4.47
C CYS A 176 9.92 21.22 4.79
N VAL A 177 10.63 20.11 4.83
CA VAL A 177 12.09 20.07 5.01
C VAL A 177 12.77 20.77 3.85
N TRP A 178 12.36 20.44 2.63
CA TRP A 178 12.88 21.02 1.39
C TRP A 178 12.58 22.51 1.28
N HIS A 179 11.35 22.92 1.55
CA HIS A 179 10.95 24.32 1.57
C HIS A 179 11.88 25.14 2.49
N ASN A 180 12.05 24.70 3.75
CA ASN A 180 12.90 25.39 4.71
C ASN A 180 14.38 25.40 4.31
N MET A 181 14.87 24.30 3.75
CA MET A 181 16.24 24.17 3.27
C MET A 181 16.51 25.12 2.09
N LEU A 182 15.64 25.14 1.10
CA LEU A 182 15.79 25.96 -0.09
C LEU A 182 15.73 27.47 0.24
N GLN A 183 14.85 27.89 1.14
CA GLN A 183 14.83 29.27 1.61
C GLN A 183 16.16 29.68 2.27
N LYS A 184 16.78 28.78 3.06
CA LYS A 184 18.10 29.03 3.66
C LYS A 184 19.22 29.08 2.63
N LEU A 185 19.04 28.41 1.49
CA LEU A 185 19.93 28.48 0.33
C LEU A 185 19.66 29.71 -0.56
N GLY A 186 18.69 30.57 -0.20
CA GLY A 186 18.39 31.80 -0.92
C GLY A 186 17.38 31.68 -2.07
N TYR A 187 16.62 30.60 -2.12
CA TYR A 187 15.47 30.48 -3.04
C TYR A 187 14.28 31.27 -2.53
N SER A 188 13.60 31.99 -3.41
CA SER A 188 12.33 32.65 -3.11
C SER A 188 11.16 31.63 -3.10
N GLU A 189 10.00 32.04 -2.57
CA GLU A 189 8.79 31.21 -2.61
C GLU A 189 8.39 30.82 -4.02
N GLU A 190 8.51 31.72 -4.99
CA GLU A 190 8.21 31.45 -6.39
C GLU A 190 9.15 30.38 -6.96
N GLU A 191 10.45 30.45 -6.68
CA GLU A 191 11.44 29.48 -7.13
C GLU A 191 11.21 28.11 -6.48
N VAL A 192 10.90 28.07 -5.18
CA VAL A 192 10.54 26.83 -4.46
C VAL A 192 9.28 26.20 -5.07
N GLY A 193 8.28 27.02 -5.41
CA GLY A 193 7.04 26.56 -6.05
C GLY A 193 7.24 25.98 -7.46
N LYS A 194 8.33 26.35 -8.16
CA LYS A 194 8.70 25.73 -9.46
C LYS A 194 9.41 24.39 -9.30
N PHE A 195 9.93 24.10 -8.12
CA PHE A 195 10.67 22.87 -7.83
C PHE A 195 9.78 21.81 -7.18
N ILE A 196 9.05 22.14 -6.11
CA ILE A 196 8.24 21.18 -5.38
C ILE A 196 6.94 20.90 -6.13
N ALA A 197 6.59 19.62 -6.32
CA ALA A 197 5.37 19.21 -7.01
C ALA A 197 4.10 19.45 -6.18
N GLY A 198 2.96 19.39 -6.84
CA GLY A 198 1.65 19.47 -6.19
C GLY A 198 1.28 18.24 -5.37
N PRO A 199 0.19 18.31 -4.58
CA PRO A 199 -0.16 17.33 -3.54
C PRO A 199 -0.21 15.88 -4.04
N ALA A 200 -0.77 15.64 -5.20
CA ALA A 200 -0.92 14.30 -5.74
C ALA A 200 0.33 13.77 -6.45
N PHE A 201 1.40 14.57 -6.57
CA PHE A 201 2.59 14.23 -7.36
C PHE A 201 3.89 14.27 -6.55
N LEU A 202 3.82 14.44 -5.23
CA LEU A 202 4.98 14.52 -4.34
C LEU A 202 5.85 13.25 -4.39
N ALA A 203 5.28 12.07 -4.56
CA ALA A 203 6.03 10.81 -4.63
C ALA A 203 7.06 10.82 -5.77
N TRP A 204 6.70 11.25 -6.95
CA TRP A 204 7.61 11.30 -8.10
C TRP A 204 8.62 12.42 -8.01
N TRP A 205 8.26 13.51 -7.35
CA TRP A 205 9.22 14.55 -7.01
C TRP A 205 10.25 14.03 -5.99
N GLU A 206 9.83 13.37 -4.91
CA GLU A 206 10.75 12.76 -3.92
C GLU A 206 11.66 11.69 -4.52
N MET A 207 11.18 10.94 -5.51
CA MET A 207 11.96 9.97 -6.27
C MET A 207 12.83 10.58 -7.38
N ASN A 208 12.94 11.91 -7.46
CA ASN A 208 13.77 12.61 -8.44
C ASN A 208 13.30 12.46 -9.90
N ASN A 209 12.00 12.26 -10.12
CA ASN A 209 11.43 12.05 -11.46
C ASN A 209 10.96 13.34 -12.13
N LEU A 210 10.42 14.30 -11.37
CA LEU A 210 9.84 15.54 -11.92
C LEU A 210 9.96 16.73 -10.97
N GLU A 211 9.92 17.95 -11.53
CA GLU A 211 9.81 19.22 -10.79
C GLU A 211 8.44 19.88 -11.02
N GLY A 212 7.89 20.52 -10.00
CA GLY A 212 6.83 21.54 -10.05
C GLY A 212 5.47 21.11 -10.58
N TRP A 213 5.30 19.93 -11.18
CA TRP A 213 4.03 19.49 -11.73
C TRP A 213 2.94 19.41 -10.65
N GLY A 214 1.78 19.97 -10.95
CA GLY A 214 0.66 20.00 -10.01
C GLY A 214 0.71 21.13 -8.98
N GLY A 215 1.85 21.84 -8.87
CA GLY A 215 2.05 22.98 -7.96
C GLY A 215 1.68 24.35 -8.57
N PRO A 216 2.06 25.45 -7.89
CA PRO A 216 2.81 25.50 -6.63
C PRO A 216 1.98 25.16 -5.40
N LEU A 217 2.63 24.60 -4.37
CA LEU A 217 2.00 24.37 -3.07
C LEU A 217 1.76 25.71 -2.34
N PRO A 218 0.56 25.96 -1.80
CA PRO A 218 0.32 27.14 -1.00
C PRO A 218 1.03 27.05 0.37
N LEU A 219 1.40 28.19 0.97
CA LEU A 219 2.07 28.24 2.28
C LEU A 219 1.28 27.51 3.40
N GLY A 220 -0.05 27.53 3.31
CA GLY A 220 -0.92 26.81 4.23
C GLY A 220 -0.70 25.30 4.25
N TRP A 221 -0.34 24.72 3.10
CA TRP A 221 -0.03 23.31 2.95
C TRP A 221 1.15 22.89 3.84
N TYR A 222 2.28 23.57 3.75
CA TYR A 222 3.49 23.23 4.52
C TYR A 222 3.21 23.17 6.02
N LYS A 223 2.53 24.19 6.57
CA LYS A 223 2.15 24.22 7.99
C LYS A 223 1.21 23.08 8.38
N GLN A 224 0.28 22.73 7.51
CA GLN A 224 -0.67 21.66 7.74
C GLN A 224 0.03 20.30 7.73
N GLN A 225 0.89 20.04 6.75
CA GLN A 225 1.62 18.78 6.62
C GLN A 225 2.67 18.59 7.71
N GLU A 226 3.38 19.64 8.12
CA GLU A 226 4.26 19.60 9.29
C GLU A 226 3.49 19.18 10.56
N THR A 227 2.31 19.76 10.77
CA THR A 227 1.48 19.44 11.94
C THR A 227 0.97 17.99 11.88
N LEU A 228 0.57 17.54 10.70
CA LEU A 228 0.11 16.18 10.47
C LEU A 228 1.23 15.17 10.72
N GLN A 229 2.42 15.38 10.16
CA GLN A 229 3.56 14.49 10.34
C GLN A 229 3.97 14.36 11.81
N LYS A 230 3.96 15.44 12.56
CA LYS A 230 4.24 15.39 14.01
C LYS A 230 3.26 14.51 14.76
N LYS A 231 1.97 14.52 14.40
CA LYS A 231 0.95 13.62 14.99
C LYS A 231 1.19 12.17 14.59
N ILE A 232 1.50 11.91 13.31
CA ILE A 232 1.81 10.59 12.79
C ILE A 232 3.00 9.99 13.55
N LEU A 233 4.11 10.71 13.65
CA LEU A 233 5.32 10.26 14.33
C LEU A 233 5.09 10.05 15.84
N ALA A 234 4.32 10.92 16.49
CA ALA A 234 3.96 10.77 17.89
C ALA A 234 3.18 9.47 18.12
N ARG A 235 2.15 9.18 17.29
CA ARG A 235 1.37 7.95 17.40
C ARG A 235 2.17 6.70 17.08
N MET A 236 3.03 6.74 16.05
CA MET A 236 3.96 5.64 15.75
C MET A 236 4.87 5.35 16.95
N LYS A 237 5.41 6.38 17.59
CA LYS A 237 6.26 6.26 18.78
C LYS A 237 5.49 5.66 19.97
N GLU A 238 4.25 6.06 20.21
CA GLU A 238 3.39 5.49 21.25
C GLU A 238 3.21 3.98 21.06
N MET A 239 3.00 3.53 19.82
CA MET A 239 2.91 2.11 19.47
C MET A 239 4.25 1.38 19.47
N GLY A 240 5.37 2.08 19.65
CA GLY A 240 6.72 1.51 19.59
C GLY A 240 7.19 1.21 18.17
N MET A 241 6.60 1.82 17.15
CA MET A 241 7.06 1.72 15.77
C MET A 241 8.32 2.57 15.56
N LYS A 242 9.13 2.18 14.57
CA LYS A 242 10.36 2.84 14.14
C LYS A 242 10.15 3.45 12.76
N PRO A 243 9.75 4.71 12.64
CA PRO A 243 9.47 5.32 11.35
C PRO A 243 10.74 5.41 10.50
N VAL A 244 10.59 5.14 9.20
CA VAL A 244 11.63 5.38 8.19
C VAL A 244 11.40 6.77 7.61
N LEU A 245 12.35 7.68 7.73
CA LEU A 245 12.25 9.03 7.19
C LEU A 245 12.96 9.12 5.84
N PRO A 246 12.48 9.92 4.88
CA PRO A 246 13.22 10.19 3.65
C PRO A 246 14.60 10.79 3.92
N GLY A 247 15.62 10.28 3.21
CA GLY A 247 16.99 10.74 3.28
C GLY A 247 17.37 11.63 2.09
N TYR A 248 18.59 12.21 2.12
CA TYR A 248 19.10 13.06 1.05
C TYR A 248 20.10 12.30 0.19
N CYS A 249 19.84 12.26 -1.13
CA CYS A 249 20.70 11.54 -2.09
C CYS A 249 21.37 12.42 -3.17
N GLY A 250 21.23 13.76 -3.05
CA GLY A 250 21.85 14.68 -4.01
C GLY A 250 20.88 15.43 -4.90
N MET A 251 19.57 15.22 -4.75
CA MET A 251 18.55 16.00 -5.46
C MET A 251 18.70 17.48 -5.17
N VAL A 252 18.64 18.33 -6.18
CA VAL A 252 18.62 19.79 -6.08
C VAL A 252 17.79 20.36 -7.23
N PRO A 253 17.25 21.59 -7.10
CA PRO A 253 16.54 22.22 -8.21
C PRO A 253 17.37 22.23 -9.49
N HIS A 254 16.72 22.10 -10.65
CA HIS A 254 17.38 22.06 -11.95
C HIS A 254 18.28 23.27 -12.22
N ASP A 255 17.93 24.43 -11.67
CA ASP A 255 18.69 25.67 -11.79
C ASP A 255 19.80 25.86 -10.75
N ALA A 256 20.09 24.85 -9.91
CA ALA A 256 21.06 24.95 -8.80
C ALA A 256 22.48 25.33 -9.25
N LYS A 257 22.85 25.02 -10.50
CA LYS A 257 24.12 25.49 -11.10
C LYS A 257 24.17 27.01 -11.18
N GLN A 258 23.11 27.63 -11.68
CA GLN A 258 23.01 29.08 -11.86
C GLN A 258 22.81 29.79 -10.54
N LYS A 259 21.96 29.25 -9.66
CA LYS A 259 21.57 29.89 -8.41
C LYS A 259 22.61 29.74 -7.32
N LEU A 260 23.19 28.56 -7.16
CA LEU A 260 24.07 28.20 -6.05
C LEU A 260 25.54 27.99 -6.46
N GLY A 261 25.84 28.02 -7.77
CA GLY A 261 27.16 27.70 -8.27
C GLY A 261 27.58 26.23 -8.07
N LEU A 262 26.62 25.33 -7.90
CA LEU A 262 26.89 23.90 -7.72
C LEU A 262 27.28 23.23 -9.03
N ASN A 263 28.20 22.27 -8.96
CA ASN A 263 28.51 21.40 -10.10
C ASN A 263 27.51 20.25 -10.12
N VAL A 264 26.40 20.45 -10.84
CA VAL A 264 25.29 19.50 -10.91
C VAL A 264 25.23 18.84 -12.28
N THR A 265 24.73 17.62 -12.32
CA THR A 265 24.40 16.89 -13.55
C THR A 265 22.92 17.09 -13.87
N ASP A 266 22.61 17.44 -15.11
CA ASP A 266 21.24 17.39 -15.63
C ASP A 266 20.81 15.92 -15.75
N ALA A 267 19.85 15.52 -14.94
CA ALA A 267 19.32 14.16 -14.94
C ALA A 267 18.39 13.87 -16.13
N GLY A 268 18.16 14.85 -17.01
CA GLY A 268 17.33 14.72 -18.21
C GLY A 268 15.83 14.83 -17.91
N ARG A 269 15.02 14.07 -18.64
CA ARG A 269 13.57 14.10 -18.53
C ARG A 269 13.00 12.73 -18.15
N TRP A 270 11.91 12.75 -17.39
CA TRP A 270 11.08 11.58 -17.11
C TRP A 270 9.68 11.84 -17.70
N ASN A 271 9.25 11.01 -18.65
CA ASN A 271 7.93 11.14 -19.32
C ASN A 271 7.57 12.59 -19.74
N SER A 272 8.49 13.32 -20.33
CA SER A 272 8.39 14.73 -20.73
C SER A 272 8.63 15.78 -19.61
N TYR A 273 8.55 15.41 -18.35
CA TYR A 273 8.83 16.34 -17.25
C TYR A 273 10.33 16.52 -17.04
N GLN A 274 10.74 17.75 -16.70
CA GLN A 274 12.09 18.05 -16.26
C GLN A 274 12.34 17.32 -14.94
N ARG A 275 13.45 16.56 -14.86
CA ARG A 275 13.94 16.01 -13.60
C ARG A 275 14.65 17.10 -12.78
N PRO A 276 14.63 17.02 -11.44
CA PRO A 276 15.61 17.70 -10.61
C PRO A 276 17.03 17.44 -11.08
N ALA A 277 17.94 18.38 -10.88
CA ALA A 277 19.36 18.14 -11.11
C ALA A 277 19.95 17.28 -9.97
N ASN A 278 21.09 16.67 -10.26
CA ASN A 278 21.78 15.81 -9.30
C ASN A 278 23.13 16.37 -8.91
N LEU A 279 23.31 16.70 -7.63
CA LEU A 279 24.59 16.99 -7.01
C LEU A 279 25.27 15.68 -6.64
N SER A 280 26.41 15.38 -7.30
CA SER A 280 27.11 14.13 -7.03
C SER A 280 27.43 13.98 -5.53
N PRO A 281 27.19 12.81 -4.92
CA PRO A 281 27.62 12.57 -3.53
C PRO A 281 29.13 12.71 -3.32
N THR A 282 29.92 12.64 -4.38
CA THR A 282 31.38 12.84 -4.33
C THR A 282 31.81 14.28 -4.55
N ASP A 283 30.87 15.22 -4.79
CA ASP A 283 31.16 16.65 -4.87
C ASP A 283 31.54 17.21 -3.49
N ASN A 284 32.46 18.17 -3.47
CA ASN A 284 32.96 18.78 -2.23
C ASN A 284 31.87 19.55 -1.44
N ARG A 285 30.81 20.03 -2.12
CA ARG A 285 29.68 20.75 -1.53
C ARG A 285 28.55 19.81 -1.07
N PHE A 286 28.60 18.52 -1.43
CA PHE A 286 27.53 17.56 -1.09
C PHE A 286 27.31 17.47 0.43
N ALA A 287 28.40 17.38 1.20
CA ALA A 287 28.30 17.24 2.65
C ALA A 287 27.59 18.45 3.30
N GLU A 288 27.86 19.68 2.82
CA GLU A 288 27.22 20.91 3.31
C GLU A 288 25.70 20.89 3.08
N ILE A 289 25.29 20.54 1.86
CA ILE A 289 23.86 20.51 1.49
C ILE A 289 23.14 19.37 2.23
N ALA A 290 23.75 18.19 2.32
CA ALA A 290 23.20 17.05 3.07
C ALA A 290 23.05 17.38 4.57
N ASP A 291 24.06 18.02 5.19
CA ASP A 291 24.00 18.39 6.61
C ASP A 291 22.88 19.42 6.86
N LEU A 292 22.64 20.35 5.93
CA LEU A 292 21.53 21.29 6.00
C LEU A 292 20.18 20.56 5.94
N TYR A 293 20.01 19.60 5.00
CA TYR A 293 18.81 18.79 4.89
C TYR A 293 18.54 18.03 6.19
N TYR A 294 19.50 17.26 6.70
CA TYR A 294 19.32 16.48 7.92
C TYR A 294 19.12 17.36 9.16
N LYS A 295 19.71 18.55 9.19
CA LYS A 295 19.45 19.53 10.26
C LYS A 295 17.99 19.98 10.26
N GLU A 296 17.43 20.31 9.10
CA GLU A 296 16.01 20.68 8.99
C GLU A 296 15.08 19.50 9.28
N LEU A 297 15.37 18.34 8.74
CA LEU A 297 14.61 17.11 9.03
C LEU A 297 14.57 16.84 10.54
N THR A 298 15.73 16.88 11.20
CA THR A 298 15.83 16.66 12.66
C THR A 298 15.11 17.75 13.45
N ARG A 299 15.19 19.00 13.02
CA ARG A 299 14.51 20.14 13.66
C ARG A 299 12.99 19.97 13.62
N LEU A 300 12.44 19.53 12.49
CA LEU A 300 11.00 19.36 12.30
C LEU A 300 10.45 18.08 12.95
N TYR A 301 11.15 16.95 12.76
CA TYR A 301 10.59 15.62 13.01
C TYR A 301 11.40 14.75 13.98
N GLY A 302 12.54 15.25 14.44
CA GLY A 302 13.43 14.48 15.31
C GLY A 302 14.35 13.54 14.52
N LYS A 303 15.07 12.68 15.25
CA LYS A 303 15.97 11.69 14.66
C LYS A 303 15.25 10.37 14.45
N SER A 304 15.61 9.68 13.39
CA SER A 304 15.28 8.24 13.17
C SER A 304 16.56 7.45 13.05
N ASP A 305 16.48 6.14 13.34
CA ASP A 305 17.56 5.20 13.02
C ASP A 305 17.48 4.71 11.55
N TYR A 306 16.39 4.97 10.84
CA TYR A 306 16.15 4.50 9.47
C TYR A 306 15.88 5.67 8.54
N TYR A 307 16.65 5.74 7.45
CA TYR A 307 16.46 6.73 6.39
C TYR A 307 16.34 6.03 5.05
N SER A 308 15.26 6.33 4.29
CA SER A 308 15.01 5.78 2.95
C SER A 308 15.47 6.74 1.87
N MET A 309 16.20 6.24 0.89
CA MET A 309 16.52 6.95 -0.35
C MET A 309 16.99 5.97 -1.42
N ASP A 310 16.74 6.32 -2.66
CA ASP A 310 17.06 5.52 -3.85
C ASP A 310 17.85 6.39 -4.84
N PRO A 311 19.16 6.58 -4.63
CA PRO A 311 19.99 7.40 -5.50
C PRO A 311 20.07 6.79 -6.90
N PHE A 312 20.05 7.63 -7.92
CA PHE A 312 20.07 7.24 -9.34
C PHE A 312 18.89 6.34 -9.75
N HIS A 313 17.73 6.56 -9.12
CA HIS A 313 16.51 5.82 -9.40
C HIS A 313 16.04 6.03 -10.85
N GLU A 314 15.57 4.94 -11.50
CA GLU A 314 15.00 4.94 -12.86
C GLU A 314 15.87 5.64 -13.94
N SER A 315 17.15 5.36 -13.93
CA SER A 315 18.05 5.67 -15.07
C SER A 315 18.24 7.16 -15.42
N GLY A 316 18.31 8.05 -14.41
CA GLY A 316 18.82 9.40 -14.66
C GLY A 316 20.25 9.39 -15.23
N ASN A 317 20.68 10.48 -15.87
CA ASN A 317 22.04 10.60 -16.40
C ASN A 317 23.06 10.56 -15.24
N ASP A 318 23.82 9.47 -15.14
CA ASP A 318 24.79 9.19 -14.07
C ASP A 318 26.18 8.76 -14.61
N ALA A 319 26.44 9.02 -15.88
CA ALA A 319 27.57 8.45 -16.65
C ALA A 319 28.99 8.68 -16.08
N ALA A 320 29.16 9.55 -15.08
CA ALA A 320 30.46 9.89 -14.49
C ALA A 320 30.58 9.61 -12.99
N VAL A 321 29.68 8.80 -12.40
CA VAL A 321 29.64 8.59 -10.94
C VAL A 321 30.52 7.42 -10.51
N ASP A 322 31.45 7.68 -9.57
CA ASP A 322 32.11 6.62 -8.79
C ASP A 322 31.11 6.11 -7.72
N TYR A 323 30.40 5.03 -8.05
CA TYR A 323 29.35 4.48 -7.18
C TYR A 323 29.86 4.07 -5.80
N GLY A 324 31.10 3.54 -5.68
CA GLY A 324 31.68 3.13 -4.41
C GLY A 324 31.83 4.33 -3.46
N LYS A 325 32.46 5.40 -3.95
CA LYS A 325 32.63 6.64 -3.19
C LYS A 325 31.28 7.33 -2.94
N ALA A 326 30.34 7.26 -3.88
CA ALA A 326 28.99 7.81 -3.69
C ALA A 326 28.27 7.12 -2.54
N GLY A 327 28.26 5.78 -2.47
CA GLY A 327 27.69 5.04 -1.37
C GLY A 327 28.29 5.39 -0.01
N GLU A 328 29.63 5.50 0.07
CA GLU A 328 30.32 5.92 1.29
C GLU A 328 29.96 7.36 1.72
N ALA A 329 29.86 8.29 0.77
CA ALA A 329 29.51 9.69 1.05
C ALA A 329 28.07 9.83 1.53
N LEU A 330 27.12 9.11 0.90
CA LEU A 330 25.72 9.04 1.34
C LEU A 330 25.62 8.50 2.77
N MET A 331 26.27 7.39 3.05
CA MET A 331 26.29 6.80 4.39
C MET A 331 26.93 7.73 5.42
N SER A 332 28.03 8.40 5.05
CA SER A 332 28.71 9.36 5.94
C SER A 332 27.81 10.54 6.30
N ALA A 333 27.03 11.07 5.33
CA ALA A 333 26.08 12.15 5.59
C ALA A 333 24.99 11.72 6.61
N MET A 334 24.40 10.55 6.42
CA MET A 334 23.43 10.00 7.38
C MET A 334 24.05 9.78 8.77
N LYS A 335 25.26 9.23 8.84
CA LYS A 335 25.97 8.96 10.12
C LYS A 335 26.35 10.26 10.86
N ARG A 336 26.59 11.38 10.16
CA ARG A 336 26.76 12.69 10.82
C ARG A 336 25.46 13.17 11.48
N ALA A 337 24.32 12.91 10.85
CA ALA A 337 23.00 13.24 11.42
C ALA A 337 22.64 12.33 12.60
N ASN A 338 22.83 11.02 12.44
CA ASN A 338 22.64 10.01 13.48
C ASN A 338 23.67 8.89 13.33
N PRO A 339 24.61 8.71 14.29
CA PRO A 339 25.62 7.62 14.23
C PRO A 339 25.04 6.22 14.10
N HIS A 340 23.79 6.01 14.49
CA HIS A 340 23.07 4.74 14.38
C HIS A 340 22.28 4.58 13.09
N ALA A 341 22.35 5.56 12.16
CA ALA A 341 21.58 5.53 10.93
C ALA A 341 21.81 4.26 10.11
N ILE A 342 20.72 3.71 9.60
CA ILE A 342 20.66 2.59 8.67
C ILE A 342 20.00 3.10 7.38
N TRP A 343 20.64 2.89 6.27
CA TRP A 343 20.09 3.21 4.96
C TRP A 343 19.12 2.13 4.52
N VAL A 344 17.87 2.51 4.29
CA VAL A 344 16.82 1.66 3.71
C VAL A 344 16.75 1.96 2.21
N VAL A 345 16.95 0.96 1.37
CA VAL A 345 16.99 1.10 -0.10
C VAL A 345 16.02 0.13 -0.75
N GLN A 346 15.33 0.59 -1.80
CA GLN A 346 14.44 -0.26 -2.60
C GLN A 346 15.25 -1.14 -3.56
N GLY A 347 15.04 -2.45 -3.50
CA GLY A 347 15.53 -3.43 -4.47
C GLY A 347 14.67 -3.44 -5.72
N TRP A 348 14.85 -2.45 -6.59
CA TRP A 348 14.06 -2.24 -7.81
C TRP A 348 14.96 -1.99 -9.03
N ASN A 349 14.70 -2.67 -10.14
CA ASN A 349 15.52 -2.63 -11.32
C ASN A 349 17.01 -2.93 -11.00
N GLU A 350 17.90 -1.94 -11.17
CA GLU A 350 19.33 -2.07 -10.89
C GLU A 350 19.74 -1.61 -9.49
N ASN A 351 18.79 -1.15 -8.68
CA ASN A 351 19.04 -0.72 -7.30
C ASN A 351 18.94 -1.87 -6.31
N PRO A 352 19.76 -1.85 -5.23
CA PRO A 352 20.96 -1.03 -5.11
C PRO A 352 22.06 -1.53 -6.04
N ARG A 353 22.79 -0.63 -6.71
CA ARG A 353 23.93 -1.02 -7.56
C ARG A 353 24.99 -1.70 -6.70
N PRO A 354 25.50 -2.90 -7.08
CA PRO A 354 26.45 -3.64 -6.24
C PRO A 354 27.70 -2.84 -5.87
N GLN A 355 28.22 -2.03 -6.80
CA GLN A 355 29.40 -1.19 -6.57
C GLN A 355 29.13 -0.12 -5.50
N MET A 356 27.90 0.39 -5.39
CA MET A 356 27.53 1.43 -4.40
C MET A 356 27.50 0.88 -2.98
N ILE A 357 27.13 -0.39 -2.82
CA ILE A 357 26.96 -1.00 -1.50
C ILE A 357 28.18 -1.82 -1.05
N ALA A 358 29.12 -2.13 -1.93
CA ALA A 358 30.23 -3.05 -1.66
C ALA A 358 31.09 -2.65 -0.44
N ASN A 359 31.35 -1.35 -0.28
CA ASN A 359 32.18 -0.82 0.80
C ASN A 359 31.42 -0.53 2.10
N LEU A 360 30.08 -0.61 2.10
CA LEU A 360 29.28 -0.38 3.31
C LEU A 360 29.46 -1.50 4.33
N LYS A 361 29.37 -1.18 5.61
CA LYS A 361 29.48 -2.17 6.69
C LYS A 361 28.20 -2.99 6.82
N VAL A 362 28.33 -4.22 7.30
CA VAL A 362 27.17 -5.04 7.70
C VAL A 362 26.37 -4.27 8.75
N GLY A 363 25.06 -4.14 8.55
CA GLY A 363 24.16 -3.38 9.43
C GLY A 363 23.98 -1.91 9.07
N ASP A 364 24.76 -1.34 8.14
CA ASP A 364 24.53 0.01 7.64
C ASP A 364 23.43 0.10 6.57
N LEU A 365 23.12 -1.02 5.92
CA LEU A 365 22.16 -1.12 4.82
C LEU A 365 21.08 -2.16 5.11
N LEU A 366 19.84 -1.81 4.74
CA LEU A 366 18.68 -2.70 4.72
C LEU A 366 18.02 -2.60 3.34
N VAL A 367 17.99 -3.70 2.60
CA VAL A 367 17.40 -3.75 1.26
C VAL A 367 15.96 -4.24 1.35
N LEU A 368 15.03 -3.51 0.76
CA LEU A 368 13.66 -3.97 0.52
C LEU A 368 13.65 -4.74 -0.81
N ASP A 369 13.53 -6.06 -0.78
CA ASP A 369 13.30 -6.85 -2.01
C ASP A 369 11.85 -6.63 -2.44
N LEU A 370 11.65 -5.60 -3.24
CA LEU A 370 10.39 -4.87 -3.39
C LEU A 370 9.23 -5.71 -3.91
N PHE A 371 9.53 -6.74 -4.71
CA PHE A 371 8.54 -7.56 -5.42
C PHE A 371 8.84 -9.06 -5.24
N SER A 372 9.05 -9.48 -3.98
CA SER A 372 9.47 -10.84 -3.64
C SER A 372 8.47 -11.93 -4.03
N GLU A 373 7.18 -11.60 -4.16
CA GLU A 373 6.16 -12.55 -4.58
C GLU A 373 6.16 -12.83 -6.10
N SER A 374 6.92 -12.05 -6.91
CA SER A 374 6.91 -12.20 -8.37
C SER A 374 8.27 -12.09 -9.03
N ARG A 375 9.00 -11.02 -8.76
CA ARG A 375 10.31 -10.71 -9.35
C ARG A 375 11.36 -10.67 -8.25
N GLN A 376 11.45 -11.76 -7.52
CA GLN A 376 12.35 -11.88 -6.40
C GLN A 376 13.82 -11.84 -6.86
N ASN A 377 14.59 -10.91 -6.34
CA ASN A 377 16.02 -10.83 -6.61
C ASN A 377 16.83 -11.82 -5.76
N PHE A 378 16.25 -12.32 -4.67
CA PHE A 378 16.93 -13.29 -3.79
C PHE A 378 17.09 -14.69 -4.40
N GLU A 379 16.36 -15.09 -5.45
CA GLU A 379 16.56 -16.38 -6.14
C GLU A 379 17.96 -16.51 -6.76
N ASP A 380 18.57 -15.41 -7.15
CA ASP A 380 19.95 -15.43 -7.70
C ASP A 380 20.98 -15.93 -6.69
N PHE A 381 20.62 -16.01 -5.41
CA PHE A 381 21.41 -16.66 -4.37
C PHE A 381 21.39 -18.20 -4.43
N CYS A 382 20.38 -18.78 -5.07
CA CYS A 382 20.07 -20.20 -4.97
C CYS A 382 20.50 -21.02 -6.18
N THR A 383 20.89 -20.40 -7.29
CA THR A 383 21.22 -21.11 -8.53
C THR A 383 22.73 -21.12 -8.79
N GLU A 384 23.33 -22.34 -8.81
CA GLU A 384 24.72 -22.55 -9.26
C GLU A 384 24.87 -22.45 -10.79
N ASP A 385 23.79 -22.42 -11.56
CA ASP A 385 23.77 -22.37 -13.01
C ASP A 385 23.24 -21.05 -13.59
N ASN A 386 24.16 -20.29 -14.20
CA ASN A 386 23.93 -19.04 -14.91
C ASN A 386 23.35 -19.26 -16.34
N THR A 387 22.38 -20.16 -16.52
CA THR A 387 21.76 -20.43 -17.84
C THR A 387 20.32 -19.90 -17.99
N SER A 388 19.87 -18.96 -17.15
CA SER A 388 18.61 -18.28 -17.44
C SER A 388 18.77 -17.27 -18.58
N GLY A 389 18.16 -17.58 -19.73
CA GLY A 389 18.27 -16.85 -20.99
C GLY A 389 17.63 -15.44 -21.05
N THR A 390 17.71 -14.67 -19.99
CA THR A 390 17.19 -13.30 -19.92
C THR A 390 18.28 -12.26 -20.03
N GLY A 391 19.20 -12.33 -20.97
CA GLY A 391 20.09 -11.26 -21.41
C GLY A 391 20.64 -10.21 -20.41
N LYS A 392 20.37 -10.33 -19.13
CA LYS A 392 20.87 -9.45 -18.07
C LYS A 392 22.30 -9.87 -17.73
N LYS A 393 23.27 -9.01 -17.97
CA LYS A 393 24.63 -9.17 -17.47
C LYS A 393 24.59 -9.18 -15.96
N ASN A 394 24.78 -10.36 -15.35
CA ASN A 394 24.89 -10.52 -13.90
C ASN A 394 26.18 -9.83 -13.41
N PHE A 395 26.04 -8.76 -12.68
CA PHE A 395 27.15 -8.13 -11.93
C PHE A 395 27.30 -8.82 -10.57
N SER A 396 27.54 -10.14 -10.58
CA SER A 396 27.88 -10.85 -9.36
C SER A 396 29.33 -10.61 -8.98
N THR A 397 29.59 -10.04 -7.82
CA THR A 397 30.93 -9.85 -7.27
C THR A 397 31.56 -11.15 -6.74
N SER A 398 30.76 -12.13 -6.39
CA SER A 398 31.19 -13.53 -6.19
C SER A 398 29.97 -14.46 -6.11
N LYS A 399 30.11 -15.69 -6.58
CA LYS A 399 29.06 -16.74 -6.51
C LYS A 399 28.61 -17.10 -5.08
N LYS A 400 29.24 -16.53 -4.02
CA LYS A 400 28.99 -16.87 -2.60
C LYS A 400 28.22 -15.79 -1.84
N GLU A 401 28.07 -14.57 -2.36
CA GLU A 401 27.54 -13.42 -1.59
C GLU A 401 26.12 -13.00 -1.95
N GLY A 402 25.55 -13.52 -3.05
CA GLY A 402 24.22 -13.16 -3.55
C GLY A 402 24.13 -11.71 -4.06
N ILE A 403 22.98 -11.30 -4.60
CA ILE A 403 22.78 -9.99 -5.24
C ILE A 403 22.93 -8.81 -4.26
N TYR A 404 22.56 -9.02 -2.98
CA TYR A 404 22.71 -8.00 -1.94
C TYR A 404 24.01 -8.15 -1.14
N GLY A 405 24.89 -9.08 -1.55
CA GLY A 405 26.15 -9.36 -0.87
C GLY A 405 25.93 -9.74 0.60
N LYS A 406 26.68 -9.09 1.50
CA LYS A 406 26.62 -9.29 2.95
C LYS A 406 25.48 -8.55 3.65
N HIS A 407 24.65 -7.80 2.93
CA HIS A 407 23.69 -6.88 3.54
C HIS A 407 22.37 -7.55 3.92
N GLN A 408 21.70 -6.95 4.88
CA GLN A 408 20.41 -7.39 5.38
C GLN A 408 19.30 -7.00 4.40
N TRP A 409 18.23 -7.79 4.34
CA TRP A 409 17.11 -7.54 3.44
C TRP A 409 15.76 -7.92 4.06
N LEU A 410 14.66 -7.42 3.45
CA LEU A 410 13.28 -7.74 3.78
C LEU A 410 12.58 -8.35 2.58
N PHE A 411 11.75 -9.36 2.84
CA PHE A 411 10.82 -9.94 1.88
C PHE A 411 9.60 -9.03 1.75
N CYS A 412 9.37 -8.40 0.59
CA CYS A 412 8.29 -7.43 0.43
C CYS A 412 7.24 -7.87 -0.61
N LEU A 413 5.96 -7.64 -0.28
CA LEU A 413 4.81 -7.80 -1.14
C LEU A 413 4.49 -6.46 -1.82
N LEU A 414 4.59 -6.39 -3.15
CA LEU A 414 4.25 -5.21 -3.92
C LEU A 414 2.77 -5.19 -4.32
N GLU A 415 2.23 -6.31 -4.73
CA GLU A 415 0.82 -6.59 -5.04
C GLU A 415 0.24 -5.76 -6.19
N ASN A 416 0.36 -4.42 -6.17
CA ASN A 416 -0.26 -3.55 -7.17
C ASN A 416 0.60 -2.36 -7.56
N PHE A 417 0.32 -1.84 -8.75
CA PHE A 417 0.88 -0.62 -9.33
C PHE A 417 -0.24 0.40 -9.52
N GLY A 418 0.08 1.70 -9.43
CA GLY A 418 -0.87 2.78 -9.62
C GLY A 418 -2.01 2.85 -8.60
N GLY A 419 -2.00 1.98 -7.59
CA GLY A 419 -3.13 1.82 -6.67
C GLY A 419 -4.42 1.45 -7.39
N ASN A 420 -4.33 0.75 -8.53
CA ASN A 420 -5.47 0.33 -9.33
C ASN A 420 -6.34 -0.65 -8.56
N VAL A 421 -7.65 -0.57 -8.78
CA VAL A 421 -8.63 -1.46 -8.18
C VAL A 421 -8.97 -2.62 -9.13
N GLY A 422 -9.10 -3.81 -8.58
CA GLY A 422 -9.37 -5.04 -9.31
C GLY A 422 -8.84 -6.24 -8.53
N LEU A 423 -9.45 -7.40 -8.71
CA LEU A 423 -8.98 -8.62 -8.05
C LEU A 423 -7.65 -9.05 -8.66
N HIS A 424 -6.66 -9.28 -7.83
CA HIS A 424 -5.35 -9.76 -8.22
C HIS A 424 -4.63 -10.41 -7.05
N GLY A 425 -3.72 -11.32 -7.35
CA GLY A 425 -2.81 -11.89 -6.37
C GLY A 425 -1.96 -13.02 -6.94
N ARG A 426 -0.97 -13.43 -6.17
CA ARG A 426 -0.01 -14.49 -6.50
C ARG A 426 0.14 -15.46 -5.33
N MET A 427 -0.98 -16.00 -4.83
CA MET A 427 -1.00 -16.78 -3.57
C MET A 427 0.01 -17.91 -3.54
N ASP A 428 0.07 -18.76 -4.60
CA ASP A 428 1.02 -19.87 -4.65
C ASP A 428 2.48 -19.37 -4.69
N GLN A 429 2.74 -18.29 -5.46
CA GLN A 429 4.07 -17.71 -5.52
C GLN A 429 4.47 -17.08 -4.17
N LEU A 430 3.55 -16.36 -3.52
CA LEU A 430 3.77 -15.79 -2.21
C LEU A 430 4.13 -16.85 -1.17
N LEU A 431 3.33 -17.92 -1.08
CA LEU A 431 3.58 -19.04 -0.16
C LEU A 431 4.93 -19.72 -0.45
N ASN A 432 5.19 -20.08 -1.71
CA ASN A 432 6.40 -20.77 -2.11
C ASN A 432 7.65 -19.92 -1.86
N ASN A 433 7.63 -18.66 -2.28
CA ASN A 433 8.76 -17.76 -2.15
C ASN A 433 9.04 -17.38 -0.69
N PHE A 434 7.98 -17.17 0.12
CA PHE A 434 8.13 -16.89 1.54
C PHE A 434 8.72 -18.08 2.30
N TYR A 435 8.26 -19.30 2.01
CA TYR A 435 8.81 -20.51 2.63
C TYR A 435 10.25 -20.80 2.18
N LEU A 436 10.59 -20.51 0.93
CA LEU A 436 11.97 -20.55 0.44
C LEU A 436 12.84 -19.55 1.18
N ALA A 437 12.42 -18.29 1.27
CA ALA A 437 13.17 -17.20 1.89
C ALA A 437 13.39 -17.41 3.41
N THR A 438 12.43 -18.07 4.08
CA THR A 438 12.50 -18.32 5.54
C THR A 438 13.05 -19.68 5.92
N GLY A 439 13.40 -20.55 4.96
CA GLY A 439 13.92 -21.90 5.23
C GLY A 439 12.88 -22.89 5.77
N LYS A 440 11.60 -22.56 5.75
CA LYS A 440 10.51 -23.47 6.15
C LYS A 440 10.30 -24.54 5.07
N LYS A 441 10.94 -25.73 5.22
CA LYS A 441 10.90 -26.84 4.26
C LYS A 441 10.08 -28.01 4.79
N ASP A 442 9.57 -28.86 3.88
CA ASP A 442 8.83 -30.08 4.22
C ASP A 442 9.75 -31.23 4.65
N THR A 443 11.02 -31.18 4.26
CA THR A 443 12.05 -32.19 4.63
C THR A 443 13.40 -31.51 4.85
N PRO A 444 14.15 -31.93 5.89
CA PRO A 444 15.52 -31.45 6.10
C PRO A 444 16.43 -32.06 5.02
N LYS A 445 16.60 -31.37 3.92
CA LYS A 445 17.70 -31.61 2.97
C LYS A 445 18.89 -30.78 3.42
N GLN A 446 20.09 -31.29 3.19
CA GLN A 446 21.34 -30.58 3.48
C GLN A 446 21.31 -29.21 2.79
N GLU A 447 21.32 -28.14 3.58
CA GLU A 447 21.33 -26.78 3.04
C GLU A 447 22.70 -26.48 2.45
N ASN A 448 22.74 -25.90 1.24
CA ASN A 448 24.00 -25.39 0.71
C ASN A 448 24.36 -24.05 1.40
N SER A 449 25.60 -23.62 1.29
CA SER A 449 26.11 -22.42 1.97
C SER A 449 25.39 -21.13 1.55
N SER A 450 24.87 -21.07 0.32
CA SER A 450 24.12 -19.91 -0.17
C SER A 450 22.73 -19.77 0.46
N LEU A 451 22.02 -20.87 0.71
CA LEU A 451 20.74 -20.86 1.43
C LEU A 451 20.91 -20.44 2.90
N LEU A 452 21.97 -20.89 3.57
CA LEU A 452 22.27 -20.47 4.94
C LEU A 452 22.53 -18.96 5.01
N THR A 453 23.25 -18.40 4.03
CA THR A 453 23.48 -16.94 3.95
C THR A 453 22.18 -16.19 3.70
N LEU A 454 21.34 -16.68 2.79
CA LEU A 454 20.03 -16.10 2.50
C LEU A 454 19.17 -16.01 3.78
N HIS A 455 19.01 -17.11 4.50
CA HIS A 455 18.20 -17.16 5.72
C HIS A 455 18.77 -16.28 6.83
N SER A 456 20.09 -16.23 7.00
CA SER A 456 20.73 -15.41 8.04
C SER A 456 20.67 -13.91 7.77
N SER A 457 20.60 -13.48 6.51
CA SER A 457 20.52 -12.06 6.10
C SER A 457 19.09 -11.52 6.02
N LEU A 458 18.08 -12.38 5.92
CA LEU A 458 16.67 -11.99 6.01
C LEU A 458 16.36 -11.50 7.43
N LYS A 459 15.87 -10.26 7.56
CA LYS A 459 15.57 -9.63 8.86
C LYS A 459 14.10 -9.34 9.10
N GLY A 460 13.29 -9.49 8.07
CA GLY A 460 11.89 -9.17 8.17
C GLY A 460 11.15 -9.25 6.85
N TRP A 461 10.02 -8.58 6.83
CA TRP A 461 9.13 -8.54 5.69
C TRP A 461 8.45 -7.17 5.57
N GLY A 462 7.72 -6.92 4.50
CA GLY A 462 7.01 -5.67 4.34
C GLY A 462 5.97 -5.66 3.25
N PHE A 463 5.25 -4.56 3.19
CA PHE A 463 4.35 -4.19 2.12
C PHE A 463 4.93 -2.98 1.38
N THR A 464 5.01 -3.08 0.06
CA THR A 464 5.61 -2.06 -0.80
C THR A 464 4.70 -1.70 -1.98
N MET A 465 3.39 -1.89 -1.79
CA MET A 465 2.35 -1.57 -2.77
C MET A 465 2.36 -0.09 -3.16
N GLU A 466 2.03 0.22 -4.41
CA GLU A 466 1.86 1.60 -4.84
C GLU A 466 0.54 2.23 -4.37
N GLY A 467 -0.45 1.43 -4.01
CA GLY A 467 -1.68 1.88 -3.36
C GLY A 467 -2.26 0.85 -2.41
N SER A 468 -2.82 1.31 -1.29
CA SER A 468 -3.50 0.48 -0.29
C SER A 468 -5.01 0.37 -0.53
N GLU A 469 -5.71 -0.31 0.36
CA GLU A 469 -7.18 -0.44 0.38
C GLU A 469 -7.79 -1.32 -0.71
N ASN A 470 -7.02 -2.20 -1.32
CA ASN A 470 -7.50 -3.21 -2.25
C ASN A 470 -6.96 -4.61 -1.90
N ASN A 471 -7.54 -5.67 -2.44
CA ASN A 471 -7.12 -7.06 -2.27
C ASN A 471 -6.74 -7.44 -0.82
N PRO A 472 -7.58 -7.16 0.19
CA PRO A 472 -7.24 -7.37 1.59
C PRO A 472 -6.80 -8.81 1.89
N VAL A 473 -7.27 -9.79 1.13
CA VAL A 473 -6.91 -11.21 1.25
C VAL A 473 -5.40 -11.45 1.11
N MET A 474 -4.71 -10.72 0.22
CA MET A 474 -3.27 -10.88 0.00
C MET A 474 -2.45 -10.30 1.16
N PHE A 475 -2.87 -9.13 1.67
CA PHE A 475 -2.21 -8.48 2.82
C PHE A 475 -2.43 -9.27 4.11
N GLU A 476 -3.62 -9.86 4.29
CA GLU A 476 -3.89 -10.77 5.41
C GLU A 476 -3.01 -12.02 5.35
N LEU A 477 -2.92 -12.68 4.20
CA LEU A 477 -2.07 -13.84 4.02
C LEU A 477 -0.63 -13.51 4.41
N MET A 478 -0.05 -12.47 3.83
CA MET A 478 1.34 -12.10 4.10
C MET A 478 1.56 -11.71 5.56
N SER A 479 0.64 -11.00 6.21
CA SER A 479 0.80 -10.57 7.60
C SER A 479 0.74 -11.74 8.61
N GLU A 480 0.09 -12.85 8.25
CA GLU A 480 -0.03 -14.03 9.10
C GLU A 480 1.15 -15.02 8.99
N LEU A 481 1.71 -15.17 7.77
CA LEU A 481 2.77 -16.17 7.50
C LEU A 481 3.96 -16.12 8.46
N PRO A 482 4.45 -14.94 8.90
CA PRO A 482 5.57 -14.83 9.82
C PRO A 482 5.29 -15.41 11.21
N TRP A 483 4.04 -15.44 11.64
CA TRP A 483 3.60 -15.86 12.97
C TRP A 483 3.20 -17.34 13.06
N ARG A 484 3.08 -18.02 11.90
CA ARG A 484 2.77 -19.44 11.86
C ARG A 484 4.04 -20.27 12.05
N ALA A 485 4.03 -21.19 13.00
CA ALA A 485 5.15 -22.11 13.23
C ALA A 485 5.29 -23.08 12.05
N GLU A 486 4.17 -23.63 11.61
CA GLU A 486 4.09 -24.62 10.52
C GLU A 486 3.65 -23.97 9.21
N LYS A 487 3.93 -24.63 8.09
CA LYS A 487 3.36 -24.28 6.79
C LYS A 487 1.87 -24.48 6.82
N ILE A 488 1.16 -23.62 6.09
CA ILE A 488 -0.26 -23.76 5.84
C ILE A 488 -0.48 -23.96 4.34
N THR A 489 -1.43 -24.82 3.98
CA THR A 489 -1.89 -24.95 2.59
C THR A 489 -2.77 -23.76 2.22
N LYS A 490 -2.85 -23.45 0.94
CA LYS A 490 -3.74 -22.37 0.44
C LYS A 490 -5.20 -22.65 0.80
N GLU A 491 -5.63 -23.92 0.65
CA GLU A 491 -6.98 -24.37 0.91
C GLU A 491 -7.37 -24.23 2.40
N ASP A 492 -6.46 -24.62 3.29
CA ASP A 492 -6.69 -24.50 4.74
C ASP A 492 -6.74 -23.03 5.15
N TRP A 493 -5.82 -22.20 4.61
CA TRP A 493 -5.79 -20.78 4.91
C TRP A 493 -7.06 -20.07 4.41
N ILE A 494 -7.55 -20.37 3.19
CA ILE A 494 -8.81 -19.81 2.67
C ILE A 494 -9.99 -20.16 3.56
N ARG A 495 -10.06 -21.37 4.08
CA ARG A 495 -11.12 -21.76 5.03
C ARG A 495 -11.06 -20.96 6.32
N GLU A 496 -9.86 -20.77 6.89
CA GLU A 496 -9.66 -19.93 8.07
C GLU A 496 -10.00 -18.45 7.78
N TYR A 497 -9.57 -17.94 6.63
CA TYR A 497 -9.89 -16.59 6.18
C TYR A 497 -11.40 -16.35 6.06
N CYS A 498 -12.14 -17.25 5.44
CA CYS A 498 -13.60 -17.14 5.32
C CYS A 498 -14.28 -17.12 6.69
N TYR A 499 -13.84 -17.98 7.62
CA TYR A 499 -14.34 -17.94 8.99
C TYR A 499 -14.07 -16.60 9.68
N ALA A 500 -12.82 -16.14 9.64
CA ALA A 500 -12.44 -14.85 10.22
C ALA A 500 -13.26 -13.69 9.64
N ARG A 501 -13.39 -13.68 8.32
CA ARG A 501 -13.97 -12.55 7.57
C ARG A 501 -15.49 -12.45 7.71
N TYR A 502 -16.19 -13.57 7.83
CA TYR A 502 -17.66 -13.60 7.83
C TYR A 502 -18.27 -14.13 9.15
N GLY A 503 -17.43 -14.60 10.06
CA GLY A 503 -17.86 -15.06 11.40
C GLY A 503 -18.42 -16.49 11.46
N VAL A 504 -18.54 -17.17 10.33
CA VAL A 504 -19.09 -18.54 10.24
C VAL A 504 -18.44 -19.33 9.11
N HIS A 505 -18.40 -20.66 9.26
CA HIS A 505 -18.09 -21.56 8.18
C HIS A 505 -19.29 -21.70 7.25
N ASN A 506 -19.06 -21.52 5.94
CA ASN A 506 -20.08 -21.69 4.91
C ASN A 506 -19.47 -22.28 3.65
N ALA A 507 -19.84 -23.52 3.31
CA ALA A 507 -19.27 -24.25 2.18
C ALA A 507 -19.46 -23.53 0.82
N THR A 508 -20.54 -22.77 0.63
CA THR A 508 -20.78 -22.01 -0.59
C THR A 508 -19.79 -20.85 -0.72
N ILE A 509 -19.55 -20.13 0.38
CA ILE A 509 -18.57 -19.03 0.44
C ILE A 509 -17.15 -19.58 0.26
N GLU A 510 -16.80 -20.63 1.01
CA GLU A 510 -15.48 -21.28 0.92
C GLU A 510 -15.21 -21.78 -0.50
N LYS A 511 -16.24 -22.35 -1.21
CA LYS A 511 -16.12 -22.73 -2.61
C LYS A 511 -15.87 -21.52 -3.53
N ALA A 512 -16.57 -20.40 -3.33
CA ALA A 512 -16.35 -19.19 -4.12
C ALA A 512 -14.91 -18.67 -3.95
N TRP A 513 -14.42 -18.59 -2.73
CA TRP A 513 -13.04 -18.17 -2.44
C TRP A 513 -11.99 -19.16 -2.95
N THR A 514 -12.28 -20.46 -2.94
CA THR A 514 -11.40 -21.49 -3.54
C THR A 514 -11.24 -21.28 -5.04
N LEU A 515 -12.35 -21.01 -5.76
CA LEU A 515 -12.29 -20.66 -7.19
C LEU A 515 -11.41 -19.43 -7.43
N LEU A 516 -11.62 -18.37 -6.67
CA LEU A 516 -10.82 -17.14 -6.81
C LEU A 516 -9.34 -17.37 -6.47
N ALA A 517 -9.03 -18.13 -5.41
CA ALA A 517 -7.68 -18.45 -4.99
C ALA A 517 -6.92 -19.37 -5.96
N GLN A 518 -7.63 -20.16 -6.76
CA GLN A 518 -7.05 -21.02 -7.80
C GLN A 518 -6.92 -20.30 -9.16
N SER A 519 -7.60 -19.19 -9.35
CA SER A 519 -7.67 -18.42 -10.60
C SER A 519 -7.10 -17.01 -10.46
N ILE A 520 -7.94 -16.00 -10.25
CA ILE A 520 -7.53 -14.58 -10.30
C ILE A 520 -6.52 -14.19 -9.20
N TYR A 521 -6.58 -14.81 -8.02
CA TYR A 521 -5.59 -14.64 -6.95
C TYR A 521 -4.36 -15.55 -7.09
N ASN A 522 -4.19 -16.19 -8.25
CA ASN A 522 -3.08 -17.10 -8.53
C ASN A 522 -2.37 -16.80 -9.85
N CYS A 523 -2.02 -15.53 -10.07
CA CYS A 523 -1.26 -15.12 -11.25
C CYS A 523 0.05 -15.94 -11.32
N PRO A 524 0.33 -16.66 -12.45
CA PRO A 524 1.45 -17.59 -12.54
C PRO A 524 2.80 -16.86 -12.62
N LYS A 525 3.87 -17.56 -12.21
CA LYS A 525 5.26 -17.09 -12.35
C LYS A 525 5.56 -16.79 -13.82
N GLY A 526 6.27 -15.69 -14.06
CA GLY A 526 6.66 -15.25 -15.41
C GLY A 526 5.57 -14.52 -16.18
N ASN A 527 4.34 -14.42 -15.66
CA ASN A 527 3.32 -13.58 -16.26
C ASN A 527 3.71 -12.10 -16.09
N ILE A 528 3.56 -11.32 -17.16
CA ILE A 528 3.94 -9.89 -17.20
C ILE A 528 2.93 -8.97 -16.49
N GLN A 529 1.78 -9.51 -16.06
CA GLN A 529 0.79 -8.74 -15.31
C GLN A 529 1.43 -8.08 -14.09
N GLN A 530 1.30 -6.77 -13.98
CA GLN A 530 1.88 -5.97 -12.91
C GLN A 530 0.80 -5.39 -11.99
N GLY A 531 0.15 -6.23 -11.20
CA GLY A 531 -0.92 -5.80 -10.31
C GLY A 531 -2.31 -6.18 -10.79
N THR A 532 -3.32 -5.43 -10.39
CA THR A 532 -4.72 -5.68 -10.67
C THR A 532 -5.03 -5.92 -12.14
N HIS A 533 -5.95 -6.85 -12.40
CA HIS A 533 -6.47 -7.07 -13.75
C HIS A 533 -7.33 -5.88 -14.17
N GLU A 534 -6.93 -5.22 -15.27
CA GLU A 534 -7.53 -3.96 -15.71
C GLU A 534 -8.90 -4.16 -16.40
N SER A 535 -9.90 -3.42 -15.94
CA SER A 535 -11.24 -3.42 -16.51
C SER A 535 -11.29 -2.74 -17.88
N ILE A 536 -11.89 -3.40 -18.87
CA ILE A 536 -12.11 -2.82 -20.21
C ILE A 536 -12.88 -1.49 -20.14
N PHE A 537 -13.74 -1.31 -19.14
CA PHE A 537 -14.54 -0.10 -18.99
C PHE A 537 -13.70 1.16 -18.77
N CYS A 538 -12.51 1.01 -18.18
CA CYS A 538 -11.60 2.12 -17.90
C CYS A 538 -10.67 2.47 -19.08
N ALA A 539 -10.59 1.62 -20.12
CA ALA A 539 -9.66 1.82 -21.21
C ALA A 539 -9.99 3.04 -22.08
N ARG A 540 -8.97 3.67 -22.66
CA ARG A 540 -9.17 4.50 -23.87
C ARG A 540 -9.60 3.59 -25.01
N PRO A 541 -10.76 3.85 -25.62
CA PRO A 541 -11.31 2.98 -26.67
C PRO A 541 -10.46 2.94 -27.93
N SER A 542 -10.33 1.74 -28.50
CA SER A 542 -9.80 1.49 -29.83
C SER A 542 -10.47 0.27 -30.43
N LEU A 543 -10.18 -0.08 -31.69
CA LEU A 543 -10.69 -1.32 -32.30
C LEU A 543 -10.06 -2.60 -31.72
N ASN A 544 -8.95 -2.46 -31.00
CA ASN A 544 -8.21 -3.55 -30.39
C ASN A 544 -7.68 -3.11 -29.00
N SER A 545 -8.56 -2.62 -28.13
CA SER A 545 -8.17 -2.26 -26.76
C SER A 545 -7.71 -3.51 -26.01
N TYR A 546 -6.48 -3.50 -25.51
CA TYR A 546 -5.89 -4.63 -24.78
C TYR A 546 -5.33 -4.24 -23.41
N GLN A 547 -5.22 -2.95 -23.11
CA GLN A 547 -4.73 -2.43 -21.84
C GLN A 547 -5.43 -1.12 -21.48
N VAL A 548 -5.41 -0.75 -20.21
CA VAL A 548 -5.87 0.55 -19.70
C VAL A 548 -4.66 1.45 -19.51
N SER A 549 -3.75 1.09 -18.61
CA SER A 549 -2.44 1.71 -18.54
C SER A 549 -1.47 1.07 -19.55
N THR A 550 -0.41 1.78 -19.90
CA THR A 550 0.62 1.26 -20.82
C THR A 550 1.50 0.18 -20.20
N TRP A 551 1.39 -0.06 -18.89
CA TRP A 551 2.24 -0.95 -18.12
C TRP A 551 1.61 -2.29 -17.79
N SER A 552 0.35 -2.49 -18.12
CA SER A 552 -0.37 -3.72 -17.85
C SER A 552 -1.14 -4.19 -19.07
N LEU A 553 -1.45 -5.49 -19.11
CA LEU A 553 -2.21 -6.08 -20.18
C LEU A 553 -3.60 -6.48 -19.68
N MET A 554 -4.61 -6.36 -20.54
CA MET A 554 -5.96 -6.87 -20.28
C MET A 554 -6.11 -8.34 -20.64
N SER A 555 -5.02 -9.08 -20.87
CA SER A 555 -5.09 -10.52 -21.08
C SER A 555 -5.35 -11.24 -19.77
N ASN A 556 -6.41 -12.03 -19.71
CA ASN A 556 -6.68 -12.85 -18.56
C ASN A 556 -5.66 -13.99 -18.46
N TYR A 557 -5.05 -14.15 -17.28
CA TYR A 557 -4.24 -15.33 -16.95
C TYR A 557 -5.08 -16.42 -16.26
N TYR A 558 -6.37 -16.18 -16.09
CA TYR A 558 -7.36 -17.04 -15.47
C TYR A 558 -8.60 -17.17 -16.38
N ASP A 559 -9.45 -18.16 -16.10
CA ASP A 559 -10.75 -18.27 -16.77
C ASP A 559 -11.76 -17.29 -16.16
N PRO A 560 -12.32 -16.34 -16.93
CA PRO A 560 -13.38 -15.45 -16.46
C PRO A 560 -14.65 -16.15 -15.95
N GLU A 561 -14.83 -17.41 -16.26
CA GLU A 561 -15.93 -18.21 -15.73
C GLU A 561 -15.79 -18.45 -14.22
N ASP A 562 -14.56 -18.53 -13.69
CA ASP A 562 -14.33 -18.70 -12.26
C ASP A 562 -14.80 -17.48 -11.46
N THR A 563 -14.52 -16.26 -11.95
CA THR A 563 -15.02 -15.02 -11.31
C THR A 563 -16.53 -14.93 -11.37
N ARG A 564 -17.13 -15.30 -12.52
CA ARG A 564 -18.58 -15.35 -12.69
C ARG A 564 -19.23 -16.35 -11.72
N GLN A 565 -18.69 -17.56 -11.61
CA GLN A 565 -19.19 -18.58 -10.70
C GLN A 565 -19.03 -18.16 -9.23
N ALA A 566 -17.92 -17.53 -8.86
CA ALA A 566 -17.73 -17.00 -7.52
C ALA A 566 -18.77 -15.92 -7.18
N ALA A 567 -19.05 -15.00 -8.11
CA ALA A 567 -20.10 -13.98 -7.94
C ALA A 567 -21.49 -14.61 -7.76
N ILE A 568 -21.85 -15.61 -8.57
CA ILE A 568 -23.12 -16.35 -8.45
C ILE A 568 -23.23 -17.05 -7.09
N LEU A 569 -22.18 -17.75 -6.65
CA LEU A 569 -22.16 -18.44 -5.36
C LEU A 569 -22.35 -17.48 -4.20
N LEU A 570 -21.63 -16.37 -4.16
CA LEU A 570 -21.78 -15.36 -3.10
C LEU A 570 -23.17 -14.72 -3.12
N THR A 571 -23.67 -14.35 -4.31
CA THR A 571 -25.01 -13.76 -4.44
C THR A 571 -26.10 -14.71 -3.98
N SER A 572 -25.95 -16.04 -4.20
CA SER A 572 -26.93 -17.05 -3.78
C SER A 572 -27.16 -17.14 -2.27
N VAL A 573 -26.17 -16.73 -1.46
CA VAL A 573 -26.25 -16.75 -0.01
C VAL A 573 -26.36 -15.35 0.61
N ALA A 574 -26.33 -14.31 -0.21
CA ALA A 574 -26.11 -12.92 0.21
C ALA A 574 -27.13 -12.41 1.23
N GLU A 575 -28.42 -12.81 1.13
CA GLU A 575 -29.46 -12.38 2.05
C GLU A 575 -29.16 -12.75 3.51
N LYS A 576 -28.46 -13.86 3.75
CA LYS A 576 -28.06 -14.30 5.09
C LYS A 576 -26.98 -13.40 5.71
N TYR A 577 -26.27 -12.64 4.87
CA TYR A 577 -25.15 -11.79 5.27
C TYR A 577 -25.45 -10.28 5.09
N ARG A 578 -26.73 -9.93 4.90
CA ARG A 578 -27.14 -8.52 4.78
C ARG A 578 -26.75 -7.75 6.05
N GLY A 579 -26.00 -6.67 5.85
CA GLY A 579 -25.40 -5.85 6.91
C GLY A 579 -24.06 -6.37 7.44
N ASN A 580 -23.52 -7.49 6.94
CA ASN A 580 -22.14 -7.88 7.19
C ASN A 580 -21.21 -7.06 6.29
N ASN A 581 -20.51 -6.11 6.87
CA ASN A 581 -19.71 -5.13 6.12
C ASN A 581 -18.64 -5.78 5.22
N ASN A 582 -17.93 -6.79 5.73
CA ASN A 582 -16.91 -7.50 4.95
C ASN A 582 -17.53 -8.28 3.80
N PHE A 583 -18.67 -8.95 4.03
CA PHE A 583 -19.35 -9.72 3.00
C PHE A 583 -19.86 -8.80 1.87
N GLU A 584 -20.50 -7.69 2.22
CA GLU A 584 -21.03 -6.75 1.23
C GLU A 584 -19.91 -6.07 0.42
N TYR A 585 -18.76 -5.79 1.04
CA TYR A 585 -17.58 -5.28 0.34
C TYR A 585 -17.09 -6.31 -0.70
N ASP A 586 -16.85 -7.55 -0.26
CA ASP A 586 -16.34 -8.62 -1.13
C ASP A 586 -17.34 -8.98 -2.24
N LEU A 587 -18.64 -8.99 -1.94
CA LEU A 587 -19.69 -9.24 -2.93
C LEU A 587 -19.63 -8.19 -4.05
N VAL A 588 -19.54 -6.92 -3.70
CA VAL A 588 -19.46 -5.82 -4.68
C VAL A 588 -18.18 -5.92 -5.50
N ASP A 589 -17.04 -6.17 -4.87
CA ASP A 589 -15.74 -6.24 -5.55
C ASP A 589 -15.65 -7.45 -6.50
N ILE A 590 -16.16 -8.60 -6.08
CA ILE A 590 -16.19 -9.81 -6.92
C ILE A 590 -17.20 -9.67 -8.07
N CYS A 591 -18.40 -9.10 -7.83
CA CYS A 591 -19.36 -8.80 -8.88
C CYS A 591 -18.83 -7.75 -9.88
N ARG A 592 -18.07 -6.75 -9.40
CA ARG A 592 -17.37 -5.78 -10.24
C ARG A 592 -16.42 -6.49 -11.22
N GLN A 593 -15.60 -7.40 -10.72
CA GLN A 593 -14.68 -8.16 -11.57
C GLN A 593 -15.42 -9.00 -12.60
N ALA A 594 -16.44 -9.74 -12.16
CA ALA A 594 -17.24 -10.59 -13.05
C ALA A 594 -17.92 -9.78 -14.16
N LEU A 595 -18.46 -8.59 -13.84
CA LEU A 595 -19.09 -7.71 -14.83
C LEU A 595 -18.06 -7.11 -15.80
N ALA A 596 -16.86 -6.75 -15.33
CA ALA A 596 -15.77 -6.27 -16.16
C ALA A 596 -15.27 -7.35 -17.15
N ASP A 597 -15.16 -8.60 -16.69
CA ASP A 597 -14.79 -9.74 -17.52
C ASP A 597 -15.84 -10.03 -18.62
N GLN A 598 -17.14 -9.93 -18.29
CA GLN A 598 -18.20 -10.05 -19.28
C GLN A 598 -18.27 -8.83 -20.20
N GLY A 599 -17.97 -7.65 -19.69
CA GLY A 599 -17.82 -6.42 -20.48
C GLY A 599 -16.75 -6.57 -21.57
N ARG A 600 -15.65 -7.23 -21.26
CA ARG A 600 -14.61 -7.55 -22.27
C ARG A 600 -15.12 -8.48 -23.36
N LYS A 601 -15.88 -9.53 -23.04
CA LYS A 601 -16.51 -10.41 -24.03
C LYS A 601 -17.50 -9.62 -24.91
N GLN A 602 -18.30 -8.74 -24.29
CA GLN A 602 -19.25 -7.88 -25.00
C GLN A 602 -18.54 -6.88 -25.94
N TYR A 603 -17.43 -6.27 -25.48
CA TYR A 603 -16.59 -5.40 -26.31
C TYR A 603 -16.06 -6.14 -27.54
N LEU A 604 -15.47 -7.33 -27.36
CA LEU A 604 -14.92 -8.12 -28.46
C LEU A 604 -16.01 -8.46 -29.49
N LYS A 605 -17.23 -8.83 -29.03
CA LYS A 605 -18.37 -9.07 -29.89
C LYS A 605 -18.77 -7.82 -30.67
N THR A 606 -18.90 -6.68 -30.01
CA THR A 606 -19.22 -5.39 -30.63
C THR A 606 -18.21 -5.02 -31.72
N MET A 607 -16.90 -5.26 -31.48
CA MET A 607 -15.86 -5.00 -32.49
C MET A 607 -15.91 -5.99 -33.64
N ALA A 608 -16.32 -7.23 -33.42
CA ALA A 608 -16.55 -8.21 -34.49
C ALA A 608 -17.74 -7.78 -35.39
N ASP A 609 -18.84 -7.32 -34.82
CA ASP A 609 -20.00 -6.80 -35.55
C ASP A 609 -19.64 -5.57 -36.41
N PHE A 610 -18.83 -4.65 -35.86
CA PHE A 610 -18.29 -3.53 -36.62
C PHE A 610 -17.45 -3.99 -37.82
N LYS A 611 -16.52 -4.92 -37.61
CA LYS A 611 -15.68 -5.48 -38.69
C LYS A 611 -16.48 -6.25 -39.75
N ALA A 612 -17.58 -6.85 -39.35
CA ALA A 612 -18.53 -7.54 -40.23
C ALA A 612 -19.51 -6.59 -40.95
N PHE A 613 -19.44 -5.27 -40.71
CA PHE A 613 -20.38 -4.28 -41.24
C PHE A 613 -21.84 -4.54 -40.85
N SER A 614 -22.12 -5.27 -39.75
CA SER A 614 -23.47 -5.57 -39.26
C SER A 614 -24.00 -4.42 -38.41
N ARG A 615 -24.62 -3.42 -39.04
CA ARG A 615 -25.14 -2.21 -38.36
C ARG A 615 -26.13 -2.50 -37.25
N GLN A 616 -27.03 -3.44 -37.44
CA GLN A 616 -28.07 -3.78 -36.48
C GLN A 616 -27.44 -4.45 -35.22
N ASP A 617 -26.59 -5.45 -35.43
CA ASP A 617 -25.93 -6.16 -34.32
C ASP A 617 -24.96 -5.24 -33.58
N PHE A 618 -24.18 -4.45 -34.33
CA PHE A 618 -23.30 -3.44 -33.73
C PHE A 618 -24.06 -2.47 -32.82
N LYS A 619 -25.22 -1.94 -33.30
CA LYS A 619 -26.02 -1.03 -32.47
C LYS A 619 -26.51 -1.73 -31.21
N LYS A 620 -27.05 -2.93 -31.32
CA LYS A 620 -27.57 -3.74 -30.20
C LYS A 620 -26.47 -4.00 -29.18
N ASP A 621 -25.29 -4.46 -29.65
CA ASP A 621 -24.23 -4.90 -28.79
C ASP A 621 -23.43 -3.75 -28.19
N SER A 622 -23.27 -2.62 -28.91
CA SER A 622 -22.73 -1.37 -28.36
C SER A 622 -23.62 -0.76 -27.28
N ASP A 623 -24.93 -0.74 -27.49
CA ASP A 623 -25.91 -0.27 -26.49
C ASP A 623 -25.85 -1.15 -25.21
N ARG A 624 -25.69 -2.48 -25.37
CA ARG A 624 -25.51 -3.39 -24.24
C ARG A 624 -24.22 -3.11 -23.49
N PHE A 625 -23.09 -2.95 -24.18
CA PHE A 625 -21.81 -2.62 -23.57
C PHE A 625 -21.87 -1.32 -22.76
N LEU A 626 -22.46 -0.26 -23.32
CA LEU A 626 -22.63 1.01 -22.62
C LEU A 626 -23.54 0.89 -21.38
N LYS A 627 -24.57 0.06 -21.42
CA LYS A 627 -25.40 -0.23 -20.23
C LYS A 627 -24.64 -0.97 -19.15
N MET A 628 -23.70 -1.86 -19.52
CA MET A 628 -22.85 -2.55 -18.54
C MET A 628 -21.96 -1.57 -17.77
N ILE A 629 -21.42 -0.52 -18.41
CA ILE A 629 -20.66 0.54 -17.72
C ILE A 629 -21.54 1.24 -16.67
N LEU A 630 -22.80 1.56 -17.03
CA LEU A 630 -23.72 2.21 -16.09
C LEU A 630 -24.19 1.30 -14.95
N LEU A 631 -24.30 -0.02 -15.21
CA LEU A 631 -24.59 -1.01 -14.17
C LEU A 631 -23.40 -1.15 -13.21
N GLN A 632 -22.16 -1.11 -13.73
CA GLN A 632 -20.96 -1.10 -12.92
C GLN A 632 -20.91 0.14 -12.02
N ASP A 633 -21.20 1.32 -12.57
CA ASP A 633 -21.31 2.56 -11.80
C ASP A 633 -22.34 2.44 -10.67
N LYS A 634 -23.51 1.88 -10.96
CA LYS A 634 -24.56 1.64 -9.97
C LYS A 634 -24.12 0.67 -8.88
N LEU A 635 -23.47 -0.45 -9.22
CA LEU A 635 -22.97 -1.43 -8.28
C LEU A 635 -21.97 -0.79 -7.31
N LEU A 636 -20.98 -0.10 -7.85
CA LEU A 636 -19.91 0.53 -7.04
C LEU A 636 -20.44 1.68 -6.19
N GLY A 637 -21.54 2.32 -6.60
CA GLY A 637 -22.22 3.34 -5.81
C GLY A 637 -22.82 2.84 -4.51
N THR A 638 -23.00 1.53 -4.34
CA THR A 638 -23.53 0.93 -3.12
C THR A 638 -22.50 0.83 -1.96
N ARG A 639 -21.23 1.12 -2.23
CA ARG A 639 -20.16 1.10 -1.24
C ARG A 639 -19.32 2.38 -1.29
N GLN A 640 -19.05 2.97 -0.12
CA GLN A 640 -18.27 4.22 -0.03
C GLN A 640 -16.84 4.05 -0.54
N GLU A 641 -16.24 2.87 -0.39
CA GLU A 641 -14.86 2.55 -0.79
C GLU A 641 -14.66 2.65 -2.31
N PHE A 642 -15.71 2.50 -3.09
CA PHE A 642 -15.67 2.52 -4.55
C PHE A 642 -16.29 3.78 -5.16
N ARG A 643 -16.36 4.89 -4.42
CA ARG A 643 -16.95 6.14 -4.90
C ARG A 643 -15.89 7.22 -5.12
N LEU A 644 -15.96 7.88 -6.27
CA LEU A 644 -15.10 9.04 -6.58
C LEU A 644 -15.27 10.16 -5.54
N GLY A 645 -16.45 10.26 -4.93
CA GLY A 645 -16.77 11.33 -3.99
C GLY A 645 -15.84 11.38 -2.80
N HIS A 646 -15.39 10.24 -2.24
CA HIS A 646 -14.47 10.26 -1.09
C HIS A 646 -13.12 10.90 -1.46
N TRP A 647 -12.56 10.58 -2.63
CA TRP A 647 -11.29 11.12 -3.12
C TRP A 647 -11.37 12.64 -3.38
N ILE A 648 -12.43 13.07 -4.02
CA ILE A 648 -12.67 14.50 -4.31
C ILE A 648 -12.96 15.30 -3.03
N GLU A 649 -13.79 14.77 -2.11
CA GLU A 649 -14.09 15.42 -0.84
C GLU A 649 -12.86 15.51 0.06
N GLU A 650 -12.04 14.47 0.15
CA GLU A 650 -10.79 14.49 0.91
C GLU A 650 -9.85 15.59 0.39
N ALA A 651 -9.66 15.69 -0.92
CA ALA A 651 -8.86 16.74 -1.52
C ALA A 651 -9.38 18.15 -1.17
N ARG A 652 -10.67 18.39 -1.37
CA ARG A 652 -11.30 19.68 -1.08
C ARG A 652 -11.27 20.03 0.40
N ASN A 653 -11.45 19.06 1.28
CA ASN A 653 -11.49 19.29 2.74
C ASN A 653 -10.13 19.72 3.33
N LEU A 654 -9.02 19.40 2.68
CA LEU A 654 -7.72 19.92 3.05
C LEU A 654 -7.55 21.40 2.72
N GLY A 655 -8.17 21.89 1.65
CA GLY A 655 -8.12 23.30 1.24
C GLY A 655 -8.87 24.23 2.20
N LYS A 656 -8.27 25.36 2.53
CA LYS A 656 -8.85 26.42 3.39
C LYS A 656 -9.49 27.52 2.56
N THR A 657 -8.90 27.86 1.42
CA THR A 657 -9.42 28.87 0.48
C THR A 657 -10.07 28.19 -0.72
N ALA A 658 -10.78 28.96 -1.55
CA ALA A 658 -11.37 28.44 -2.78
C ALA A 658 -10.28 27.95 -3.76
N GLU A 659 -9.20 28.72 -3.86
CA GLU A 659 -8.07 28.44 -4.75
C GLU A 659 -7.34 27.15 -4.31
N GLU A 660 -7.13 26.94 -3.01
CA GLU A 660 -6.56 25.70 -2.48
C GLU A 660 -7.46 24.48 -2.79
N LYS A 661 -8.77 24.61 -2.55
CA LYS A 661 -9.74 23.55 -2.87
C LYS A 661 -9.74 23.20 -4.35
N ASP A 662 -9.63 24.20 -5.19
CA ASP A 662 -9.62 24.02 -6.63
C ASP A 662 -8.32 23.38 -7.11
N LEU A 663 -7.18 23.78 -6.56
CA LEU A 663 -5.87 23.17 -6.86
C LEU A 663 -5.84 21.70 -6.45
N TYR A 664 -6.31 21.38 -5.24
CA TYR A 664 -6.25 20.00 -4.72
C TYR A 664 -7.24 19.09 -5.45
N GLU A 665 -8.44 19.55 -5.76
CA GLU A 665 -9.40 18.81 -6.59
C GLU A 665 -8.86 18.56 -8.00
N TRP A 666 -8.24 19.57 -8.63
CA TRP A 666 -7.61 19.40 -9.94
C TRP A 666 -6.49 18.34 -9.90
N ASN A 667 -5.61 18.39 -8.90
CA ASN A 667 -4.59 17.38 -8.67
C ASN A 667 -5.21 15.98 -8.53
N ALA A 668 -6.28 15.85 -7.74
CA ALA A 668 -6.98 14.59 -7.52
C ALA A 668 -7.58 14.02 -8.81
N ARG A 669 -8.20 14.85 -9.64
CA ARG A 669 -8.80 14.45 -10.91
C ARG A 669 -7.77 14.08 -11.96
N VAL A 670 -6.70 14.87 -12.09
CA VAL A 670 -5.63 14.64 -13.08
C VAL A 670 -4.91 13.32 -12.79
N GLN A 671 -4.54 13.05 -11.55
CA GLN A 671 -3.74 11.86 -11.21
C GLN A 671 -4.41 10.55 -11.62
N ILE A 672 -5.73 10.44 -11.44
CA ILE A 672 -6.49 9.20 -11.72
C ILE A 672 -7.03 9.11 -13.15
N THR A 673 -6.70 10.07 -14.02
CA THR A 673 -7.17 10.15 -15.42
C THR A 673 -6.04 10.44 -16.40
N THR A 674 -5.81 11.69 -16.76
CA THR A 674 -4.75 12.08 -17.70
C THR A 674 -3.34 11.92 -17.14
N TRP A 675 -3.22 11.86 -15.84
CA TRP A 675 -2.00 11.83 -15.03
C TRP A 675 -1.10 13.07 -15.20
N GLY A 676 -1.10 13.66 -16.37
CA GLY A 676 -0.23 14.78 -16.72
C GLY A 676 -0.74 15.67 -17.83
N ASN A 677 0.14 16.50 -18.34
CA ASN A 677 -0.13 17.31 -19.53
C ASN A 677 -0.29 16.44 -20.79
N ARG A 678 -0.70 17.03 -21.89
CA ARG A 678 -0.95 16.32 -23.17
C ARG A 678 0.24 15.46 -23.63
N ILE A 679 1.46 15.97 -23.53
CA ILE A 679 2.65 15.21 -23.97
C ILE A 679 2.86 13.99 -23.08
N CYS A 680 2.72 14.16 -21.77
CA CYS A 680 2.85 13.07 -20.81
C CYS A 680 1.74 12.03 -20.99
N ALA A 681 0.50 12.48 -21.16
CA ALA A 681 -0.66 11.61 -21.31
C ALA A 681 -0.62 10.81 -22.63
N ASP A 682 -0.34 11.46 -23.75
CA ASP A 682 -0.44 10.84 -25.08
C ASP A 682 0.85 10.13 -25.49
N ASN A 683 2.03 10.74 -25.25
CA ASN A 683 3.31 10.21 -25.70
C ASN A 683 4.11 9.55 -24.57
N GLY A 684 3.97 10.02 -23.33
CA GLY A 684 4.66 9.47 -22.17
C GLY A 684 4.02 8.21 -21.61
N GLY A 685 2.78 7.88 -22.03
CA GLY A 685 2.09 6.65 -21.63
C GLY A 685 1.63 6.61 -20.17
N LEU A 686 1.52 7.77 -19.50
CA LEU A 686 1.06 7.81 -18.11
C LEU A 686 -0.45 8.03 -17.95
N HIS A 687 -1.20 8.32 -19.06
CA HIS A 687 -2.66 8.35 -18.93
C HIS A 687 -3.17 7.04 -18.34
N ASP A 688 -4.12 7.15 -17.44
CA ASP A 688 -4.75 6.01 -16.77
C ASP A 688 -3.81 5.09 -15.96
N TYR A 689 -2.54 5.48 -15.72
CA TYR A 689 -1.64 4.67 -14.89
C TYR A 689 -2.21 4.48 -13.47
N GLY A 690 -2.77 5.54 -12.87
CA GLY A 690 -3.45 5.51 -11.58
C GLY A 690 -4.96 5.36 -11.68
N HIS A 691 -5.50 4.77 -12.76
CA HIS A 691 -6.93 4.67 -12.99
C HIS A 691 -7.69 4.01 -11.84
N LYS A 692 -8.93 4.45 -11.64
CA LYS A 692 -9.83 3.90 -10.63
C LYS A 692 -11.13 3.49 -11.29
N GLU A 693 -11.58 2.29 -11.00
CA GLU A 693 -12.90 1.83 -11.39
C GLU A 693 -13.89 2.21 -10.27
N TRP A 694 -14.28 3.49 -10.25
CA TRP A 694 -15.13 4.07 -9.21
C TRP A 694 -16.45 4.60 -9.75
N GLN A 695 -17.49 4.52 -8.90
CA GLN A 695 -18.77 5.21 -9.16
C GLN A 695 -18.54 6.72 -9.37
N GLY A 696 -19.22 7.28 -10.32
CA GLY A 696 -19.05 8.67 -10.77
C GLY A 696 -18.00 8.78 -11.87
N LEU A 697 -16.82 8.20 -11.71
CA LEU A 697 -15.80 8.19 -12.75
C LEU A 697 -16.22 7.31 -13.95
N LEU A 698 -16.84 6.14 -13.69
CA LEU A 698 -17.39 5.28 -14.73
C LEU A 698 -18.46 6.02 -15.56
N LYS A 699 -19.42 6.67 -14.91
CA LYS A 699 -20.53 7.34 -15.56
C LYS A 699 -20.12 8.60 -16.32
N ASP A 700 -19.25 9.45 -15.73
CA ASP A 700 -18.99 10.80 -16.24
C ASP A 700 -17.72 10.90 -17.09
N PHE A 701 -16.76 9.98 -16.91
CA PHE A 701 -15.49 10.00 -17.63
C PHE A 701 -15.36 8.82 -18.61
N TYR A 702 -15.40 7.58 -18.14
CA TYR A 702 -15.23 6.43 -19.01
C TYR A 702 -16.39 6.19 -19.96
N TYR A 703 -17.64 6.40 -19.52
CA TYR A 703 -18.80 6.32 -20.38
C TYR A 703 -18.73 7.36 -21.52
N LEU A 704 -18.24 8.57 -21.23
CA LEU A 704 -18.02 9.59 -22.28
C LEU A 704 -17.05 9.09 -23.35
N ARG A 705 -15.91 8.51 -22.97
CA ARG A 705 -14.95 7.91 -23.91
C ARG A 705 -15.63 6.86 -24.80
N TRP A 706 -16.25 5.87 -24.17
CA TRP A 706 -16.87 4.75 -24.89
C TRP A 706 -18.05 5.16 -25.75
N SER A 707 -18.94 6.03 -25.26
CA SER A 707 -20.09 6.51 -26.05
C SER A 707 -19.64 7.34 -27.26
N THR A 708 -18.59 8.17 -27.12
CA THR A 708 -18.00 8.92 -28.23
C THR A 708 -17.41 7.99 -29.28
N PHE A 709 -16.68 6.95 -28.85
CA PHE A 709 -16.09 5.97 -29.74
C PHE A 709 -17.16 5.16 -30.48
N MET A 710 -18.17 4.62 -29.79
CA MET A 710 -19.25 3.86 -30.41
C MET A 710 -20.06 4.69 -31.41
N LYS A 711 -20.29 5.98 -31.12
CA LYS A 711 -20.93 6.93 -32.07
C LYS A 711 -20.09 7.14 -33.32
N SER A 712 -18.76 7.30 -33.16
CA SER A 712 -17.84 7.43 -34.30
C SER A 712 -17.88 6.18 -35.18
N LEU A 713 -17.83 4.97 -34.61
CA LEU A 713 -17.92 3.72 -35.35
C LEU A 713 -19.30 3.56 -36.06
N ALA A 714 -20.41 3.94 -35.41
CA ALA A 714 -21.72 3.90 -36.01
C ALA A 714 -21.83 4.82 -37.24
N SER A 715 -21.21 6.01 -37.18
CA SER A 715 -21.12 6.94 -38.31
C SER A 715 -20.28 6.36 -39.46
N GLN A 716 -19.16 5.72 -39.16
CA GLN A 716 -18.32 5.03 -40.17
C GLN A 716 -19.12 3.91 -40.87
N LEU A 717 -19.87 3.08 -40.11
CA LEU A 717 -20.78 2.07 -40.69
C LEU A 717 -21.82 2.69 -41.61
N SER A 718 -22.15 3.97 -41.40
CA SER A 718 -23.06 4.72 -42.25
C SER A 718 -22.36 5.48 -43.38
N LEU A 719 -21.09 5.17 -43.63
CA LEU A 719 -20.23 5.80 -44.65
C LEU A 719 -20.11 7.33 -44.49
N GLN A 720 -20.21 7.81 -43.26
CA GLN A 720 -19.94 9.21 -42.92
C GLN A 720 -18.47 9.40 -42.60
N ASP A 721 -17.90 10.50 -43.06
CA ASP A 721 -16.53 10.88 -42.66
C ASP A 721 -16.53 11.25 -41.17
N THR A 722 -15.61 10.66 -40.42
CA THR A 722 -15.49 10.89 -38.98
C THR A 722 -14.04 11.28 -38.63
N PRO A 723 -13.87 12.44 -37.99
CA PRO A 723 -12.53 12.85 -37.58
C PRO A 723 -11.93 11.87 -36.52
N ARG A 724 -10.62 11.80 -36.50
CA ARG A 724 -9.93 11.09 -35.42
C ARG A 724 -10.27 11.73 -34.06
N ILE A 725 -10.59 10.92 -33.07
CA ILE A 725 -10.90 11.39 -31.72
C ILE A 725 -9.61 11.92 -31.06
N ASP A 726 -9.63 13.18 -30.63
CA ASP A 726 -8.61 13.76 -29.76
C ASP A 726 -8.95 13.36 -28.30
N TRP A 727 -8.32 12.28 -27.84
CA TRP A 727 -8.61 11.75 -26.49
C TRP A 727 -8.30 12.75 -25.39
N TYR A 728 -7.11 13.37 -25.41
CA TYR A 728 -6.75 14.36 -24.40
C TYR A 728 -7.68 15.57 -24.40
N GLY A 729 -8.04 16.07 -25.59
CA GLY A 729 -8.98 17.18 -25.72
C GLY A 729 -10.38 16.84 -25.23
N LEU A 730 -10.79 15.55 -25.25
CA LEU A 730 -12.05 15.07 -24.67
C LEU A 730 -11.96 14.94 -23.14
N GLU A 731 -10.82 14.60 -22.60
CA GLU A 731 -10.59 14.22 -21.19
C GLU A 731 -10.22 15.42 -20.29
N GLU A 732 -9.36 16.32 -20.78
CA GLU A 732 -8.88 17.48 -20.01
C GLU A 732 -10.02 18.34 -19.43
N PRO A 733 -11.11 18.65 -20.17
CA PRO A 733 -12.22 19.42 -19.63
C PRO A 733 -12.84 18.81 -18.38
N TRP A 734 -12.86 17.46 -18.26
CA TRP A 734 -13.36 16.78 -17.06
C TRP A 734 -12.47 17.06 -15.85
N THR A 735 -11.16 17.16 -16.03
CA THR A 735 -10.23 17.45 -14.91
C THR A 735 -10.41 18.86 -14.34
N LEU A 736 -10.94 19.77 -15.13
CA LEU A 736 -11.19 21.17 -14.77
C LEU A 736 -12.60 21.40 -14.18
N GLN A 737 -13.48 20.39 -14.23
CA GLN A 737 -14.83 20.50 -13.67
C GLN A 737 -14.83 20.58 -12.16
N LYS A 738 -15.91 21.15 -11.61
CA LYS A 738 -16.16 21.28 -10.17
C LYS A 738 -17.44 20.56 -9.75
N ASN A 739 -17.86 19.55 -10.52
CA ASN A 739 -19.07 18.78 -10.22
C ASN A 739 -18.89 18.07 -8.88
N PRO A 740 -19.83 18.21 -7.93
CA PRO A 740 -19.79 17.50 -6.67
C PRO A 740 -20.07 16.01 -6.88
N TYR A 741 -19.37 15.19 -6.15
CA TYR A 741 -19.59 13.75 -6.05
C TYR A 741 -19.84 13.38 -4.59
N SER A 742 -20.91 12.64 -4.30
CA SER A 742 -21.20 12.19 -2.96
C SER A 742 -20.29 11.04 -2.54
N SER A 743 -19.71 11.10 -1.34
CA SER A 743 -18.97 9.99 -0.71
C SER A 743 -19.89 8.97 -0.03
N LYS A 744 -21.20 9.28 0.10
CA LYS A 744 -22.16 8.40 0.79
C LYS A 744 -22.63 7.29 -0.13
N ALA A 745 -22.57 6.05 0.36
CA ALA A 745 -23.10 4.89 -0.32
C ALA A 745 -24.61 5.01 -0.56
N GLU A 746 -25.09 4.53 -1.71
CA GLU A 746 -26.48 4.60 -2.13
C GLU A 746 -26.97 3.26 -2.68
N GLY A 747 -28.14 2.80 -2.23
CA GLY A 747 -28.72 1.53 -2.66
C GLY A 747 -28.25 0.35 -1.80
N SER A 748 -28.65 -0.85 -2.24
CA SER A 748 -28.34 -2.12 -1.56
C SER A 748 -27.28 -2.88 -2.35
N PRO A 749 -26.12 -3.20 -1.76
CA PRO A 749 -25.09 -4.03 -2.40
C PRO A 749 -25.67 -5.35 -2.95
N ILE A 750 -26.51 -6.01 -2.16
CA ILE A 750 -27.08 -7.33 -2.51
C ILE A 750 -28.06 -7.22 -3.67
N ASP A 751 -28.92 -6.19 -3.68
CA ASP A 751 -29.94 -6.05 -4.72
C ASP A 751 -29.31 -5.70 -6.07
N VAL A 752 -28.29 -4.82 -6.08
CA VAL A 752 -27.56 -4.50 -7.32
C VAL A 752 -26.67 -5.66 -7.77
N ALA A 753 -26.08 -6.44 -6.85
CA ALA A 753 -25.35 -7.65 -7.20
C ALA A 753 -26.25 -8.66 -7.95
N LYS A 754 -27.53 -8.83 -7.57
CA LYS A 754 -28.48 -9.66 -8.32
C LYS A 754 -28.72 -9.14 -9.73
N GLU A 755 -28.87 -7.81 -9.91
CA GLU A 755 -28.97 -7.22 -11.26
C GLU A 755 -27.71 -7.53 -12.11
N VAL A 756 -26.53 -7.52 -11.48
CA VAL A 756 -25.29 -7.92 -12.17
C VAL A 756 -25.34 -9.38 -12.59
N ILE A 757 -25.75 -10.29 -11.70
CA ILE A 757 -25.87 -11.71 -12.04
C ILE A 757 -26.85 -11.95 -13.18
N ASP A 758 -27.97 -11.24 -13.25
CA ASP A 758 -28.93 -11.30 -14.34
C ASP A 758 -28.34 -10.77 -15.68
N CYS A 759 -27.33 -9.91 -15.62
CA CYS A 759 -26.66 -9.33 -16.79
C CYS A 759 -25.57 -10.22 -17.38
N ILE A 760 -24.86 -11.01 -16.54
CA ILE A 760 -23.69 -11.82 -16.89
C ILE A 760 -24.06 -13.31 -17.02
#